data_76eadc2f1e31aabca3b95fd828ef4d72
#
_entry.id   76eadc2f1e31aabca3b95fd828ef4d72
#
_cell.length_a   1.000
_cell.length_b   1.000
_cell.length_c   1.000
_cell.angle_alpha   90.00
_cell.angle_beta   90.00
_cell.angle_gamma   90.00
#
_symmetry.space_group_name_H-M   'P 1'
#
loop_
_entity.id
_entity.type
_entity.pdbx_description
1 polymer ?
#
loop_
_entity_poly.entity_id
_entity_poly.type
_entity_poly.pdbx_seq_one_letter_code
_entity_poly.pdbx_strand_id
1 'polypeptide(L)'
;MKKRILDFFIRFKNEIMTICIFMGGICGAIGSYMYYKPVLSGYRLVFAVLYSTIKLFIFTPVIPIDADYSVLFEIGKWLAPLATLIGLFSIFGNVFYKIKQMIMSYGTYNYIVFGNSEDARKLLGNIIKEDNRAIGYLIVDSSEFLNNEEELIKIGIKTEYLNFEAENYIVKNGFKNSALYEKIKSLKLKKAKHIIFFDSEMENYGRLKSLLKYLPERKNKYKILMRYETDEIKEIIESDIDEADNLNVDFFNFEERIAQELLQKSCRPYRRLNAESSDDSRTLKINSEFSIEKEILNSQAPLNAISSYLGQMHILIIGFGKLGRAVLIQSLNIMVVNPDKKLRITIADKNINEKFSDFIADYRQISEMAEIELINENVLHRDFYKEIINIDSKNKINNIIFTLDNYKNVIIVLNRLKGILPDTDIAIRTRKLKNAEIFAERLREYYSNITLFGEESQVLGKGFVLENEIKEKAIEFNYRYNINAARIMGYDEPKDSALSMWEGLNTVKKESSFNQIFHNSTKHKLIQFFIESGILPAGLTVDQVLESWEEVIKNKDIDEQINIIEKDPLMNYFAALEHRRWCNFYFLRNFSYSEKKDEKALKHDCLITDWDKFLKSSKRNTVIYDFIAVLNK
;
A
#
# COMPACT_ATOMS: atom_id res chain seq x y z
N MET A 1 6.78 -2.21 30.77
CA MET A 1 7.94 -2.74 31.49
C MET A 1 8.10 -4.25 31.33
N LYS A 2 7.10 -5.10 31.62
CA LYS A 2 7.20 -6.57 31.48
C LYS A 2 7.59 -7.08 30.08
N LYS A 3 7.06 -6.47 29.00
CA LYS A 3 7.36 -6.87 27.61
C LYS A 3 8.83 -6.56 27.23
N ARG A 4 9.37 -5.42 27.62
CA ARG A 4 10.79 -5.06 27.35
C ARG A 4 11.78 -5.98 28.08
N ILE A 5 11.45 -6.41 29.30
CA ILE A 5 12.27 -7.35 30.06
C ILE A 5 12.26 -8.73 29.38
N LEU A 6 11.11 -9.19 28.94
CA LEU A 6 10.98 -10.47 28.24
C LEU A 6 11.73 -10.46 26.89
N ASP A 7 11.59 -9.41 26.10
CA ASP A 7 12.30 -9.24 24.83
C ASP A 7 13.82 -9.18 25.02
N PHE A 8 14.29 -8.53 26.11
CA PHE A 8 15.70 -8.53 26.48
C PHE A 8 16.22 -9.96 26.80
N PHE A 9 15.48 -10.73 27.62
CA PHE A 9 15.86 -12.10 27.95
C PHE A 9 15.85 -13.01 26.73
N ILE A 10 14.89 -12.87 25.83
CA ILE A 10 14.83 -13.66 24.58
C ILE A 10 16.00 -13.33 23.67
N ARG A 11 16.38 -12.06 23.58
CA ARG A 11 17.48 -11.58 22.72
C ARG A 11 18.85 -12.01 23.20
N PHE A 12 19.08 -11.99 24.51
CA PHE A 12 20.38 -12.28 25.12
C PHE A 12 20.44 -13.62 25.86
N LYS A 13 19.52 -14.54 25.59
CA LYS A 13 19.41 -15.82 26.31
C LYS A 13 20.68 -16.66 26.24
N ASN A 14 21.37 -16.70 25.10
CA ASN A 14 22.58 -17.49 24.90
C ASN A 14 23.76 -16.88 25.66
N GLU A 15 23.88 -15.57 25.64
CA GLU A 15 24.89 -14.82 26.39
C GLU A 15 24.69 -14.98 27.89
N ILE A 16 23.44 -14.84 28.35
CA ILE A 16 23.07 -15.03 29.77
C ILE A 16 23.36 -16.48 30.19
N MET A 17 22.96 -17.46 29.38
CA MET A 17 23.24 -18.87 29.65
C MET A 17 24.75 -19.13 29.75
N THR A 18 25.54 -18.60 28.82
CA THR A 18 27.01 -18.74 28.82
C THR A 18 27.62 -18.11 30.07
N ILE A 19 27.21 -16.91 30.45
CA ILE A 19 27.66 -16.25 31.70
C ILE A 19 27.29 -17.10 32.91
N CYS A 20 26.07 -17.62 32.98
CA CYS A 20 25.63 -18.47 34.09
C CYS A 20 26.42 -19.80 34.17
N ILE A 21 26.77 -20.38 33.01
CA ILE A 21 27.62 -21.62 32.98
C ILE A 21 28.99 -21.30 33.56
N PHE A 22 29.67 -20.28 33.06
CA PHE A 22 31.02 -19.94 33.50
C PHE A 22 31.05 -19.48 34.96
N MET A 23 30.23 -18.49 35.31
CA MET A 23 30.18 -17.99 36.68
C MET A 23 29.69 -19.03 37.68
N GLY A 24 28.63 -19.79 37.34
CA GLY A 24 28.10 -20.87 38.17
C GLY A 24 29.12 -21.99 38.39
N GLY A 25 29.83 -22.37 37.31
CA GLY A 25 30.92 -23.36 37.39
C GLY A 25 32.11 -22.91 38.22
N ILE A 26 32.63 -21.70 37.96
CA ILE A 26 33.78 -21.16 38.67
C ILE A 26 33.47 -20.93 40.16
N CYS A 27 32.36 -20.25 40.45
CA CYS A 27 31.97 -19.97 41.84
C CYS A 27 31.63 -21.28 42.59
N GLY A 28 30.95 -22.22 41.92
CA GLY A 28 30.66 -23.55 42.49
C GLY A 28 31.94 -24.35 42.78
N ALA A 29 32.93 -24.33 41.88
CA ALA A 29 34.19 -25.03 42.06
C ALA A 29 35.02 -24.41 43.19
N ILE A 30 35.19 -23.09 43.21
CA ILE A 30 35.93 -22.42 44.28
C ILE A 30 35.26 -22.63 45.63
N GLY A 31 33.94 -22.45 45.67
CA GLY A 31 33.18 -22.66 46.91
C GLY A 31 33.24 -24.11 47.42
N SER A 32 33.11 -25.10 46.52
CA SER A 32 33.31 -26.52 46.87
C SER A 32 34.72 -26.80 47.32
N TYR A 33 35.74 -26.21 46.67
CA TYR A 33 37.13 -26.35 47.09
C TYR A 33 37.36 -25.83 48.52
N MET A 34 36.86 -24.64 48.84
CA MET A 34 36.97 -24.03 50.18
C MET A 34 36.30 -24.96 51.24
N TYR A 35 35.19 -25.59 50.91
CA TYR A 35 34.49 -26.46 51.84
C TYR A 35 35.24 -27.79 52.06
N TYR A 36 35.76 -28.44 51.01
CA TYR A 36 36.38 -29.77 51.10
C TYR A 36 37.86 -29.74 51.48
N LYS A 37 38.58 -28.65 51.24
CA LYS A 37 40.01 -28.53 51.50
C LYS A 37 40.43 -28.84 52.96
N PRO A 38 39.65 -28.49 54.00
CA PRO A 38 40.01 -28.84 55.37
C PRO A 38 39.99 -30.34 55.70
N VAL A 39 39.20 -31.11 54.89
CA VAL A 39 38.92 -32.52 55.15
C VAL A 39 39.57 -33.46 54.13
N LEU A 40 39.78 -32.99 52.90
CA LEU A 40 40.27 -33.80 51.77
C LEU A 40 41.56 -33.21 51.16
N SER A 41 42.43 -34.10 50.65
CA SER A 41 43.65 -33.69 49.95
C SER A 41 43.88 -34.56 48.70
N GLY A 42 44.83 -34.11 47.87
CA GLY A 42 45.24 -34.81 46.64
C GLY A 42 44.08 -35.01 45.65
N TYR A 43 44.06 -36.15 44.98
CA TYR A 43 43.07 -36.47 43.93
C TYR A 43 41.63 -36.54 44.47
N ARG A 44 41.46 -36.92 45.75
CA ARG A 44 40.12 -36.98 46.38
C ARG A 44 39.46 -35.62 46.48
N LEU A 45 40.26 -34.56 46.78
CA LEU A 45 39.79 -33.19 46.81
C LEU A 45 39.33 -32.76 45.41
N VAL A 46 40.13 -33.05 44.37
CA VAL A 46 39.79 -32.66 42.99
C VAL A 46 38.49 -33.33 42.56
N PHE A 47 38.33 -34.63 42.77
CA PHE A 47 37.12 -35.31 42.41
C PHE A 47 35.87 -34.86 43.19
N ALA A 48 36.01 -34.58 44.48
CA ALA A 48 34.94 -34.05 45.31
C ALA A 48 34.47 -32.65 44.81
N VAL A 49 35.39 -31.77 44.44
CA VAL A 49 35.09 -30.46 43.88
C VAL A 49 34.41 -30.59 42.53
N LEU A 50 34.93 -31.39 41.62
CA LEU A 50 34.31 -31.63 40.30
C LEU A 50 32.92 -32.21 40.43
N TYR A 51 32.73 -33.23 41.25
CA TYR A 51 31.42 -33.86 41.46
C TYR A 51 30.42 -32.90 42.06
N SER A 52 30.81 -32.15 43.11
CA SER A 52 29.96 -31.14 43.74
C SER A 52 29.55 -30.06 42.74
N THR A 53 30.50 -29.56 41.92
CA THR A 53 30.22 -28.52 40.92
C THR A 53 29.25 -29.02 39.82
N ILE A 54 29.43 -30.23 39.29
CA ILE A 54 28.53 -30.84 38.31
C ILE A 54 27.14 -31.00 38.88
N LYS A 55 27.02 -31.42 40.13
CA LYS A 55 25.75 -31.60 40.81
C LYS A 55 24.94 -30.31 40.98
N LEU A 56 25.59 -29.16 41.04
CA LEU A 56 24.89 -27.87 41.06
C LEU A 56 24.07 -27.66 39.79
N PHE A 57 24.59 -28.05 38.62
CA PHE A 57 23.86 -27.93 37.36
C PHE A 57 22.64 -28.88 37.29
N ILE A 58 22.60 -29.95 38.10
CA ILE A 58 21.50 -30.94 38.14
C ILE A 58 20.53 -30.67 39.31
N PHE A 59 20.55 -29.48 39.92
CA PHE A 59 19.70 -29.09 41.07
C PHE A 59 19.89 -29.95 42.33
N THR A 60 21.00 -30.64 42.50
CA THR A 60 21.26 -31.53 43.63
C THR A 60 22.57 -31.18 44.31
N PRO A 61 22.66 -30.08 45.08
CA PRO A 61 23.89 -29.75 45.78
C PRO A 61 24.29 -30.84 46.74
N VAL A 62 25.58 -31.17 46.78
CA VAL A 62 26.15 -32.23 47.66
C VAL A 62 26.44 -31.68 49.05
N ILE A 63 26.76 -30.38 49.15
CA ILE A 63 26.99 -29.72 50.43
C ILE A 63 25.62 -29.47 51.09
N PRO A 64 25.40 -29.91 52.32
CA PRO A 64 24.15 -29.68 53.04
C PRO A 64 23.86 -28.19 53.22
N ILE A 65 22.57 -27.84 53.27
CA ILE A 65 22.11 -26.44 53.36
C ILE A 65 22.50 -25.80 54.70
N ASP A 66 22.57 -26.59 55.73
CA ASP A 66 22.95 -26.20 57.11
C ASP A 66 24.47 -26.17 57.36
N ALA A 67 25.28 -26.55 56.35
CA ALA A 67 26.72 -26.49 56.44
C ALA A 67 27.24 -25.07 56.28
N ASP A 68 28.36 -24.76 56.96
CA ASP A 68 29.06 -23.48 56.79
C ASP A 68 29.87 -23.49 55.49
N TYR A 69 29.42 -22.78 54.49
CA TYR A 69 30.07 -22.70 53.18
C TYR A 69 30.20 -21.23 52.68
N SER A 70 31.08 -20.99 51.75
CA SER A 70 31.39 -19.66 51.27
C SER A 70 30.26 -19.04 50.44
N VAL A 71 30.17 -17.70 50.39
CA VAL A 71 29.25 -16.94 49.53
C VAL A 71 29.43 -17.32 48.06
N LEU A 72 30.62 -17.72 47.64
CA LEU A 72 30.87 -18.16 46.27
C LEU A 72 30.10 -19.46 45.94
N PHE A 73 30.00 -20.40 46.89
CA PHE A 73 29.20 -21.57 46.71
C PHE A 73 27.69 -21.24 46.56
N GLU A 74 27.21 -20.30 47.37
CA GLU A 74 25.84 -19.81 47.27
C GLU A 74 25.54 -19.21 45.89
N ILE A 75 26.42 -18.37 45.34
CA ILE A 75 26.31 -17.83 43.99
C ILE A 75 26.27 -18.98 42.95
N GLY A 76 27.16 -19.93 43.03
CA GLY A 76 27.21 -21.10 42.15
C GLY A 76 25.94 -21.92 42.20
N LYS A 77 25.39 -22.13 43.40
CA LYS A 77 24.14 -22.88 43.67
C LYS A 77 22.90 -22.27 42.99
N TRP A 78 22.88 -20.96 42.71
CA TRP A 78 21.80 -20.31 41.97
C TRP A 78 22.10 -20.18 40.46
N LEU A 79 23.30 -19.83 40.08
CA LEU A 79 23.66 -19.58 38.68
C LEU A 79 23.74 -20.88 37.84
N ALA A 80 24.28 -21.99 38.42
CA ALA A 80 24.42 -23.23 37.67
C ALA A 80 23.04 -23.85 37.31
N PRO A 81 22.07 -23.97 38.23
CA PRO A 81 20.72 -24.41 37.87
C PRO A 81 20.01 -23.49 36.88
N LEU A 82 20.22 -22.17 37.00
CA LEU A 82 19.63 -21.18 36.06
C LEU A 82 20.12 -21.41 34.63
N ALA A 83 21.41 -21.70 34.45
CA ALA A 83 21.97 -22.06 33.14
C ALA A 83 21.28 -23.31 32.56
N THR A 84 21.08 -24.33 33.37
CA THR A 84 20.40 -25.58 32.95
C THR A 84 18.94 -25.34 32.60
N LEU A 85 18.22 -24.52 33.37
CA LEU A 85 16.84 -24.11 33.06
C LEU A 85 16.78 -23.36 31.72
N ILE A 86 17.68 -22.39 31.48
CA ILE A 86 17.73 -21.66 30.20
C ILE A 86 18.00 -22.63 29.04
N GLY A 87 18.92 -23.58 29.23
CA GLY A 87 19.23 -24.63 28.25
C GLY A 87 18.00 -25.50 27.94
N LEU A 88 17.32 -25.98 28.95
CA LEU A 88 16.08 -26.76 28.83
C LEU A 88 14.99 -25.96 28.12
N PHE A 89 14.77 -24.70 28.49
CA PHE A 89 13.84 -23.84 27.79
C PHE A 89 14.23 -23.58 26.34
N SER A 90 15.51 -23.59 26.00
CA SER A 90 15.97 -23.50 24.60
C SER A 90 15.64 -24.76 23.80
N ILE A 91 15.82 -25.96 24.39
CA ILE A 91 15.51 -27.25 23.77
C ILE A 91 13.98 -27.44 23.63
N PHE A 92 13.25 -27.13 24.70
CA PHE A 92 11.80 -27.29 24.73
C PHE A 92 11.04 -26.07 24.18
N GLY A 93 11.71 -24.98 23.79
CA GLY A 93 11.08 -23.77 23.29
C GLY A 93 10.12 -24.04 22.12
N ASN A 94 10.48 -24.93 21.22
CA ASN A 94 9.62 -25.36 20.12
C ASN A 94 8.40 -26.17 20.61
N VAL A 95 8.56 -26.98 21.66
CA VAL A 95 7.46 -27.77 22.27
C VAL A 95 6.52 -26.83 23.04
N PHE A 96 7.05 -25.91 23.84
CA PHE A 96 6.26 -24.88 24.54
C PHE A 96 5.52 -23.99 23.56
N TYR A 97 6.17 -23.66 22.44
CA TYR A 97 5.54 -22.87 21.40
C TYR A 97 4.39 -23.62 20.71
N LYS A 98 4.56 -24.91 20.42
CA LYS A 98 3.48 -25.78 19.91
C LYS A 98 2.32 -25.91 20.90
N ILE A 99 2.62 -26.06 22.19
CA ILE A 99 1.61 -26.09 23.26
C ILE A 99 0.90 -24.73 23.36
N LYS A 100 1.64 -23.62 23.33
CA LYS A 100 1.07 -22.27 23.31
C LYS A 100 0.16 -22.08 22.09
N GLN A 101 0.58 -22.49 20.89
CA GLN A 101 -0.26 -22.47 19.69
C GLN A 101 -1.52 -23.34 19.83
N MET A 102 -1.40 -24.50 20.46
CA MET A 102 -2.54 -25.38 20.71
C MET A 102 -3.55 -24.74 21.67
N ILE A 103 -3.07 -24.12 22.75
CA ILE A 103 -3.91 -23.40 23.74
C ILE A 103 -4.52 -22.14 23.08
N MET A 104 -3.73 -21.36 22.35
CA MET A 104 -4.22 -20.16 21.65
C MET A 104 -5.21 -20.49 20.53
N SER A 105 -5.18 -21.71 19.98
CA SER A 105 -6.15 -22.13 18.95
C SER A 105 -7.60 -22.28 19.46
N TYR A 106 -7.80 -22.30 20.75
CA TYR A 106 -9.11 -22.37 21.41
C TYR A 106 -9.70 -20.98 21.65
N GLY A 107 -10.05 -20.25 20.64
CA GLY A 107 -10.72 -18.95 20.79
C GLY A 107 -10.21 -17.85 19.88
N THR A 108 -9.21 -18.16 19.06
CA THR A 108 -8.60 -17.24 18.11
C THR A 108 -9.15 -17.45 16.70
N TYR A 109 -8.99 -16.45 15.88
CA TYR A 109 -9.28 -16.50 14.45
C TYR A 109 -8.00 -16.76 13.64
N ASN A 110 -8.19 -17.18 12.40
CA ASN A 110 -7.10 -17.54 11.51
C ASN A 110 -7.00 -16.55 10.35
N TYR A 111 -5.76 -16.34 9.88
CA TYR A 111 -5.49 -15.81 8.54
C TYR A 111 -4.96 -16.94 7.68
N ILE A 112 -5.52 -17.11 6.50
CA ILE A 112 -5.14 -18.16 5.56
C ILE A 112 -4.64 -17.49 4.29
N VAL A 113 -3.40 -17.73 3.93
CA VAL A 113 -2.78 -17.20 2.71
C VAL A 113 -2.43 -18.35 1.79
N PHE A 114 -2.98 -18.30 0.58
CA PHE A 114 -2.60 -19.18 -0.52
C PHE A 114 -1.55 -18.45 -1.35
N GLY A 115 -0.33 -19.02 -1.41
CA GLY A 115 0.75 -18.40 -2.18
C GLY A 115 2.09 -19.09 -2.02
N ASN A 116 2.79 -19.25 -3.15
CA ASN A 116 4.11 -19.87 -3.22
C ASN A 116 5.24 -18.84 -3.13
N SER A 117 4.92 -17.55 -3.21
CA SER A 117 5.92 -16.49 -3.27
C SER A 117 6.50 -16.13 -1.90
N GLU A 118 7.72 -15.60 -1.90
CA GLU A 118 8.34 -15.02 -0.69
C GLU A 118 7.50 -13.86 -0.13
N ASP A 119 6.83 -13.11 -1.00
CA ASP A 119 5.95 -12.00 -0.63
C ASP A 119 4.71 -12.48 0.14
N ALA A 120 4.09 -13.59 -0.27
CA ALA A 120 2.97 -14.21 0.46
C ALA A 120 3.40 -14.61 1.88
N ARG A 121 4.60 -15.17 2.02
CA ARG A 121 5.19 -15.53 3.31
C ARG A 121 5.45 -14.32 4.20
N LYS A 122 6.04 -13.26 3.63
CA LYS A 122 6.31 -12.00 4.34
C LYS A 122 5.02 -11.30 4.76
N LEU A 123 4.02 -11.24 3.87
CA LEU A 123 2.71 -10.69 4.18
C LEU A 123 2.10 -11.37 5.40
N LEU A 124 2.00 -12.70 5.38
CA LEU A 124 1.45 -13.45 6.51
C LEU A 124 2.28 -13.24 7.78
N GLY A 125 3.61 -13.19 7.65
CA GLY A 125 4.53 -12.91 8.77
C GLY A 125 4.26 -11.55 9.41
N ASN A 126 4.04 -10.52 8.62
CA ASN A 126 3.73 -9.17 9.12
C ASN A 126 2.33 -9.13 9.76
N ILE A 127 1.32 -9.73 9.12
CA ILE A 127 -0.04 -9.82 9.69
C ILE A 127 -0.01 -10.47 11.08
N ILE A 128 0.71 -11.57 11.24
CA ILE A 128 0.77 -12.30 12.53
C ILE A 128 1.58 -11.54 13.59
N LYS A 129 2.62 -10.80 13.19
CA LYS A 129 3.37 -9.92 14.12
C LYS A 129 2.52 -8.77 14.65
N GLU A 130 1.67 -8.19 13.83
CA GLU A 130 0.75 -7.12 14.21
C GLU A 130 -0.45 -7.65 15.00
N ASP A 131 -0.92 -8.85 14.69
CA ASP A 131 -2.05 -9.52 15.33
C ASP A 131 -1.62 -10.81 16.03
N ASN A 132 -0.95 -10.67 17.15
CA ASN A 132 -0.37 -11.78 17.93
C ASN A 132 -1.41 -12.72 18.59
N ARG A 133 -2.72 -12.49 18.41
CA ARG A 133 -3.81 -13.41 18.82
C ARG A 133 -4.24 -14.34 17.69
N ALA A 134 -3.80 -14.09 16.46
CA ALA A 134 -4.17 -14.87 15.31
C ALA A 134 -3.17 -16.01 15.02
N ILE A 135 -3.64 -17.02 14.29
CA ILE A 135 -2.81 -18.06 13.73
C ILE A 135 -2.77 -17.89 12.22
N GLY A 136 -1.57 -17.93 11.65
CA GLY A 136 -1.36 -17.90 10.20
C GLY A 136 -1.29 -19.32 9.62
N TYR A 137 -1.98 -19.53 8.51
CA TYR A 137 -1.80 -20.71 7.66
C TYR A 137 -1.28 -20.25 6.30
N LEU A 138 -0.07 -20.70 5.94
CA LEU A 138 0.48 -20.51 4.61
C LEU A 138 0.23 -21.79 3.81
N ILE A 139 -0.53 -21.68 2.75
CA ILE A 139 -0.89 -22.80 1.90
C ILE A 139 -0.04 -22.73 0.63
N VAL A 140 0.73 -23.76 0.39
CA VAL A 140 1.59 -23.91 -0.79
C VAL A 140 1.20 -25.17 -1.58
N ASP A 141 1.41 -25.14 -2.88
CA ASP A 141 1.12 -26.27 -3.79
C ASP A 141 2.37 -26.99 -4.29
N SER A 142 3.56 -26.52 -3.89
CA SER A 142 4.84 -27.19 -4.13
C SER A 142 5.60 -27.41 -2.84
N SER A 143 6.15 -28.62 -2.68
CA SER A 143 6.99 -28.99 -1.53
C SER A 143 8.31 -28.22 -1.47
N GLU A 144 8.76 -27.63 -2.58
CA GLU A 144 9.98 -26.82 -2.63
C GLU A 144 9.88 -25.55 -1.76
N PHE A 145 8.67 -25.06 -1.51
CA PHE A 145 8.41 -23.89 -0.67
C PHE A 145 8.32 -24.18 0.83
N LEU A 146 8.45 -25.44 1.25
CA LEU A 146 8.44 -25.83 2.66
C LEU A 146 9.76 -25.53 3.40
N ASN A 147 10.77 -25.03 2.72
CA ASN A 147 12.05 -24.64 3.32
C ASN A 147 11.86 -23.50 4.34
N ASN A 148 12.53 -23.62 5.52
CA ASN A 148 12.46 -22.67 6.65
C ASN A 148 11.19 -22.77 7.52
N GLU A 149 10.54 -23.92 7.59
CA GLU A 149 9.37 -24.12 8.48
C GLU A 149 9.63 -23.73 9.94
N GLU A 150 10.84 -24.00 10.47
CA GLU A 150 11.17 -23.69 11.86
C GLU A 150 11.08 -22.19 12.19
N GLU A 151 11.47 -21.31 11.27
CA GLU A 151 11.36 -19.87 11.47
C GLU A 151 9.90 -19.41 11.42
N LEU A 152 9.11 -19.97 10.51
CA LEU A 152 7.69 -19.67 10.38
C LEU A 152 6.88 -20.12 11.59
N ILE A 153 7.19 -21.31 12.11
CA ILE A 153 6.57 -21.83 13.34
C ILE A 153 6.86 -20.92 14.54
N LYS A 154 8.08 -20.37 14.66
CA LYS A 154 8.46 -19.44 15.74
C LYS A 154 7.59 -18.18 15.77
N ILE A 155 7.15 -17.68 14.62
CA ILE A 155 6.30 -16.49 14.51
C ILE A 155 4.79 -16.79 14.44
N GLY A 156 4.38 -18.05 14.57
CA GLY A 156 2.95 -18.42 14.62
C GLY A 156 2.34 -18.81 13.30
N ILE A 157 3.14 -19.13 12.31
CA ILE A 157 2.68 -19.57 10.99
C ILE A 157 2.83 -21.08 10.86
N LYS A 158 1.77 -21.71 10.39
CA LYS A 158 1.76 -23.12 9.97
C LYS A 158 1.78 -23.17 8.45
N THR A 159 2.69 -23.94 7.89
CA THR A 159 2.74 -24.20 6.46
C THR A 159 2.05 -25.53 6.17
N GLU A 160 1.14 -25.52 5.20
CA GLU A 160 0.41 -26.71 4.77
C GLU A 160 0.57 -26.86 3.25
N TYR A 161 0.90 -28.05 2.83
CA TYR A 161 0.97 -28.39 1.41
C TYR A 161 -0.37 -28.93 0.94
N LEU A 162 -0.98 -28.23 -0.05
CA LEU A 162 -2.23 -28.65 -0.68
C LEU A 162 -2.04 -28.69 -2.21
N ASN A 163 -2.13 -29.87 -2.79
CA ASN A 163 -2.10 -30.04 -4.24
C ASN A 163 -3.53 -30.05 -4.79
N PHE A 164 -3.97 -28.91 -5.33
CA PHE A 164 -5.29 -28.77 -5.94
C PHE A 164 -5.41 -29.41 -7.32
N GLU A 165 -4.31 -29.62 -8.05
CA GLU A 165 -4.32 -30.26 -9.38
C GLU A 165 -4.64 -31.76 -9.30
N ALA A 166 -4.20 -32.42 -8.25
CA ALA A 166 -4.51 -33.84 -8.04
C ALA A 166 -6.01 -34.11 -7.87
N GLU A 167 -6.82 -33.09 -7.54
CA GLU A 167 -8.26 -33.22 -7.34
C GLU A 167 -9.08 -33.32 -8.60
N ASN A 168 -8.66 -32.72 -9.70
CA ASN A 168 -9.41 -32.84 -10.96
C ASN A 168 -9.54 -34.31 -11.41
N TYR A 169 -8.68 -35.18 -10.88
CA TYR A 169 -8.73 -36.63 -11.11
C TYR A 169 -9.69 -37.37 -10.14
N ILE A 170 -9.86 -36.85 -8.92
CA ILE A 170 -10.59 -37.53 -7.82
C ILE A 170 -12.07 -37.14 -7.78
N VAL A 171 -12.44 -35.92 -8.20
CA VAL A 171 -13.83 -35.44 -8.18
C VAL A 171 -14.75 -36.24 -9.11
N LYS A 172 -14.22 -36.90 -10.13
CA LYS A 172 -15.02 -37.80 -10.99
C LYS A 172 -15.57 -39.03 -10.24
N ASN A 173 -15.09 -39.35 -9.04
CA ASN A 173 -15.42 -40.59 -8.34
C ASN A 173 -16.13 -40.43 -6.98
N GLY A 174 -16.62 -39.26 -6.61
CA GLY A 174 -17.55 -39.08 -5.48
C GLY A 174 -16.98 -39.22 -4.05
N PHE A 175 -15.68 -39.04 -3.84
CA PHE A 175 -15.05 -39.29 -2.55
C PHE A 175 -15.04 -38.09 -1.61
N LYS A 176 -15.85 -38.12 -0.54
CA LYS A 176 -15.74 -37.24 0.65
C LYS A 176 -14.52 -37.56 1.57
N ASN A 177 -13.72 -38.54 1.24
CA ASN A 177 -12.60 -39.06 2.08
C ASN A 177 -11.23 -38.83 1.44
N SER A 178 -11.02 -37.73 0.72
CA SER A 178 -9.70 -37.41 0.18
C SER A 178 -8.78 -36.85 1.29
N ALA A 179 -7.49 -37.17 1.22
CA ALA A 179 -6.48 -36.57 2.12
C ALA A 179 -6.53 -35.04 2.09
N LEU A 180 -6.93 -34.46 0.97
CA LEU A 180 -7.15 -33.03 0.78
C LEU A 180 -8.34 -32.51 1.62
N TYR A 181 -9.46 -33.24 1.68
CA TYR A 181 -10.62 -32.86 2.51
C TYR A 181 -10.24 -32.78 3.99
N GLU A 182 -9.52 -33.76 4.52
CA GLU A 182 -9.08 -33.73 5.92
C GLU A 182 -8.06 -32.61 6.18
N LYS A 183 -7.17 -32.31 5.23
CA LYS A 183 -6.25 -31.17 5.33
C LYS A 183 -7.00 -29.83 5.31
N ILE A 184 -7.94 -29.63 4.38
CA ILE A 184 -8.76 -28.40 4.33
C ILE A 184 -9.56 -28.24 5.62
N LYS A 185 -10.11 -29.32 6.16
CA LYS A 185 -10.81 -29.31 7.46
C LYS A 185 -9.87 -28.91 8.61
N SER A 186 -8.60 -29.27 8.55
CA SER A 186 -7.59 -28.89 9.55
C SER A 186 -7.33 -27.38 9.58
N LEU A 187 -7.55 -26.65 8.48
CA LEU A 187 -7.38 -25.19 8.38
C LEU A 187 -8.39 -24.42 9.21
N LYS A 188 -9.42 -25.08 9.76
CA LYS A 188 -10.46 -24.43 10.59
C LYS A 188 -11.10 -23.22 9.88
N LEU A 189 -11.50 -23.37 8.63
CA LEU A 189 -12.04 -22.31 7.76
C LEU A 189 -13.17 -21.51 8.42
N LYS A 190 -14.00 -22.14 9.28
CA LYS A 190 -15.05 -21.44 10.04
C LYS A 190 -14.51 -20.32 10.93
N LYS A 191 -13.23 -20.39 11.35
CA LYS A 191 -12.55 -19.38 12.16
C LYS A 191 -11.72 -18.40 11.32
N ALA A 192 -11.70 -18.53 10.00
CA ALA A 192 -10.94 -17.64 9.13
C ALA A 192 -11.50 -16.22 9.23
N LYS A 193 -10.64 -15.26 9.59
CA LYS A 193 -10.93 -13.83 9.55
C LYS A 193 -10.81 -13.32 8.12
N HIS A 194 -9.74 -13.73 7.42
CA HIS A 194 -9.53 -13.50 6.01
C HIS A 194 -8.91 -14.73 5.35
N ILE A 195 -9.27 -14.96 4.11
CA ILE A 195 -8.64 -15.91 3.20
C ILE A 195 -8.05 -15.09 2.06
N ILE A 196 -6.75 -15.20 1.83
CA ILE A 196 -5.99 -14.35 0.92
C ILE A 196 -5.39 -15.22 -0.17
N PHE A 197 -5.64 -14.89 -1.43
CA PHE A 197 -5.02 -15.51 -2.59
C PHE A 197 -4.00 -14.54 -3.18
N PHE A 198 -2.72 -14.91 -3.17
CA PHE A 198 -1.61 -13.96 -3.39
C PHE A 198 -0.71 -14.29 -4.59
N ASP A 199 -0.94 -15.37 -5.30
CA ASP A 199 -0.19 -15.74 -6.51
C ASP A 199 -0.76 -15.08 -7.77
N SER A 200 -0.51 -15.65 -8.96
CA SER A 200 -1.10 -15.16 -10.21
C SER A 200 -2.63 -15.28 -10.20
N GLU A 201 -3.31 -14.43 -10.93
CA GLU A 201 -4.78 -14.36 -10.94
C GLU A 201 -5.44 -15.68 -11.34
N MET A 202 -4.89 -16.39 -12.33
CA MET A 202 -5.43 -17.68 -12.79
C MET A 202 -5.22 -18.80 -11.75
N GLU A 203 -4.07 -18.84 -11.09
CA GLU A 203 -3.82 -19.77 -9.99
C GLU A 203 -4.74 -19.49 -8.81
N ASN A 204 -4.90 -18.21 -8.47
CA ASN A 204 -5.80 -17.74 -7.42
C ASN A 204 -7.24 -18.17 -7.69
N TYR A 205 -7.70 -17.97 -8.93
CA TYR A 205 -9.06 -18.36 -9.35
C TYR A 205 -9.26 -19.87 -9.29
N GLY A 206 -8.31 -20.66 -9.81
CA GLY A 206 -8.38 -22.13 -9.76
C GLY A 206 -8.45 -22.66 -8.31
N ARG A 207 -7.63 -22.08 -7.42
CA ARG A 207 -7.64 -22.43 -5.99
C ARG A 207 -8.95 -22.02 -5.31
N LEU A 208 -9.49 -20.84 -5.62
CA LEU A 208 -10.78 -20.41 -5.10
C LEU A 208 -11.89 -21.37 -5.52
N LYS A 209 -12.01 -21.70 -6.80
CA LYS A 209 -13.00 -22.67 -7.31
C LYS A 209 -12.90 -24.02 -6.63
N SER A 210 -11.67 -24.49 -6.41
CA SER A 210 -11.43 -25.75 -5.69
C SER A 210 -11.85 -25.63 -4.22
N LEU A 211 -11.53 -24.53 -3.55
CA LEU A 211 -11.85 -24.29 -2.14
C LEU A 211 -13.37 -24.19 -1.90
N LEU A 212 -14.12 -23.58 -2.84
CA LEU A 212 -15.57 -23.40 -2.74
C LEU A 212 -16.32 -24.71 -2.47
N LYS A 213 -15.84 -25.83 -3.03
CA LYS A 213 -16.44 -27.15 -2.84
C LYS A 213 -16.38 -27.65 -1.39
N TYR A 214 -15.46 -27.08 -0.58
CA TYR A 214 -15.16 -27.51 0.79
C TYR A 214 -15.47 -26.47 1.85
N LEU A 215 -15.94 -25.27 1.46
CA LEU A 215 -16.29 -24.23 2.42
C LEU A 215 -17.47 -24.69 3.28
N PRO A 216 -17.30 -24.79 4.60
CA PRO A 216 -18.39 -25.15 5.49
C PRO A 216 -19.39 -23.97 5.61
N GLU A 217 -20.66 -24.28 5.77
CA GLU A 217 -21.68 -23.26 6.04
C GLU A 217 -21.32 -22.41 7.26
N ARG A 218 -21.52 -21.11 7.13
CA ARG A 218 -21.20 -20.12 8.14
C ARG A 218 -22.30 -19.03 8.15
N LYS A 219 -22.61 -18.49 9.35
CA LYS A 219 -23.60 -17.41 9.53
C LYS A 219 -23.17 -16.12 8.83
N ASN A 220 -21.86 -15.78 8.88
CA ASN A 220 -21.30 -14.60 8.24
C ASN A 220 -20.57 -15.00 6.97
N LYS A 221 -20.62 -14.18 5.94
CA LYS A 221 -19.90 -14.37 4.68
C LYS A 221 -18.39 -14.54 4.92
N TYR A 222 -17.73 -15.35 4.11
CA TYR A 222 -16.28 -15.46 4.11
C TYR A 222 -15.68 -14.20 3.50
N LYS A 223 -14.72 -13.58 4.20
CA LYS A 223 -13.94 -12.46 3.66
C LYS A 223 -12.75 -13.01 2.89
N ILE A 224 -12.82 -12.90 1.58
CA ILE A 224 -11.79 -13.36 0.65
C ILE A 224 -11.13 -12.13 0.05
N LEU A 225 -9.82 -12.15 -0.03
CA LEU A 225 -9.02 -11.13 -0.71
C LEU A 225 -8.22 -11.82 -1.81
N MET A 226 -8.37 -11.36 -3.04
CA MET A 226 -7.73 -11.96 -4.20
C MET A 226 -6.87 -10.95 -4.94
N ARG A 227 -5.59 -11.29 -5.13
CA ARG A 227 -4.71 -10.53 -6.00
C ARG A 227 -5.10 -10.75 -7.45
N TYR A 228 -5.15 -9.66 -8.21
CA TYR A 228 -5.32 -9.67 -9.66
C TYR A 228 -4.23 -8.82 -10.33
N GLU A 229 -4.06 -8.99 -11.63
CA GLU A 229 -3.07 -8.27 -12.44
C GLU A 229 -3.73 -7.55 -13.62
N THR A 230 -4.85 -8.08 -14.15
CA THR A 230 -5.58 -7.52 -15.30
C THR A 230 -7.06 -7.37 -14.98
N ASP A 231 -7.67 -6.26 -15.40
CA ASP A 231 -9.07 -5.96 -15.13
C ASP A 231 -10.02 -6.92 -15.84
N GLU A 232 -9.68 -7.39 -17.04
CA GLU A 232 -10.47 -8.33 -17.82
C GLU A 232 -10.65 -9.67 -17.11
N ILE A 233 -9.56 -10.19 -16.53
CA ILE A 233 -9.64 -11.45 -15.76
C ILE A 233 -10.39 -11.24 -14.45
N LYS A 234 -10.19 -10.10 -13.79
CA LYS A 234 -10.96 -9.73 -12.60
C LYS A 234 -12.47 -9.73 -12.89
N GLU A 235 -12.93 -9.10 -13.98
CA GLU A 235 -14.34 -9.05 -14.38
C GLU A 235 -14.93 -10.44 -14.62
N ILE A 236 -14.16 -11.33 -15.28
CA ILE A 236 -14.56 -12.74 -15.49
C ILE A 236 -14.71 -13.44 -14.14
N ILE A 237 -13.76 -13.26 -13.23
CA ILE A 237 -13.81 -13.88 -11.90
C ILE A 237 -14.99 -13.34 -11.09
N GLU A 238 -15.23 -12.02 -11.12
CA GLU A 238 -16.35 -11.39 -10.42
C GLU A 238 -17.68 -11.94 -10.91
N SER A 239 -17.89 -11.99 -12.23
CA SER A 239 -19.15 -12.49 -12.81
C SER A 239 -19.46 -13.95 -12.45
N ASP A 240 -18.41 -14.77 -12.27
CA ASP A 240 -18.54 -16.19 -11.95
C ASP A 240 -18.71 -16.47 -10.43
N ILE A 241 -18.35 -15.50 -9.59
CA ILE A 241 -18.45 -15.60 -8.12
C ILE A 241 -19.75 -14.99 -7.58
N ASP A 242 -20.36 -14.05 -8.29
CA ASP A 242 -21.58 -13.35 -7.84
C ASP A 242 -22.75 -14.30 -7.55
N GLU A 243 -22.71 -15.54 -8.05
CA GLU A 243 -23.69 -16.59 -7.75
C GLU A 243 -23.49 -17.26 -6.35
N ALA A 244 -22.42 -16.92 -5.63
CA ALA A 244 -22.10 -17.56 -4.36
C ALA A 244 -22.49 -16.69 -3.15
N ASP A 245 -23.70 -16.86 -2.64
CA ASP A 245 -24.32 -16.09 -1.54
C ASP A 245 -23.51 -15.97 -0.24
N ASN A 246 -22.49 -16.81 -0.05
CA ASN A 246 -21.75 -16.98 1.21
C ASN A 246 -20.37 -16.35 1.20
N LEU A 247 -20.02 -15.60 0.14
CA LEU A 247 -18.74 -14.95 -0.04
C LEU A 247 -18.85 -13.43 -0.04
N ASN A 248 -17.79 -12.79 0.43
CA ASN A 248 -17.48 -11.39 0.19
C ASN A 248 -16.05 -11.36 -0.36
N VAL A 249 -15.92 -11.23 -1.67
CA VAL A 249 -14.64 -11.25 -2.37
C VAL A 249 -14.24 -9.81 -2.70
N ASP A 250 -13.09 -9.41 -2.19
CA ASP A 250 -12.45 -8.15 -2.51
C ASP A 250 -11.21 -8.43 -3.36
N PHE A 251 -10.98 -7.60 -4.35
CA PHE A 251 -9.83 -7.70 -5.24
C PHE A 251 -8.81 -6.61 -4.94
N PHE A 252 -7.53 -6.90 -5.15
CA PHE A 252 -6.47 -5.90 -5.02
C PHE A 252 -5.37 -6.11 -6.05
N ASN A 253 -4.92 -5.01 -6.63
CA ASN A 253 -3.72 -4.94 -7.43
C ASN A 253 -2.63 -4.27 -6.59
N PHE A 254 -1.54 -4.98 -6.40
CA PHE A 254 -0.47 -4.57 -5.51
C PHE A 254 0.28 -3.34 -6.04
N GLU A 255 0.57 -3.34 -7.33
CA GLU A 255 1.28 -2.28 -8.01
C GLU A 255 0.44 -0.99 -8.11
N GLU A 256 -0.85 -1.13 -8.34
CA GLU A 256 -1.79 0.01 -8.35
C GLU A 256 -1.88 0.69 -6.99
N ARG A 257 -2.00 -0.08 -5.92
CA ARG A 257 -2.06 0.49 -4.57
C ARG A 257 -0.79 1.26 -4.21
N ILE A 258 0.38 0.74 -4.60
CA ILE A 258 1.66 1.45 -4.41
C ILE A 258 1.66 2.75 -5.21
N ALA A 259 1.22 2.73 -6.46
CA ALA A 259 1.15 3.92 -7.31
C ALA A 259 0.16 4.96 -6.77
N GLN A 260 -1.03 4.53 -6.31
CA GLN A 260 -2.04 5.40 -5.69
C GLN A 260 -1.50 6.09 -4.44
N GLU A 261 -0.89 5.34 -3.53
CA GLU A 261 -0.30 5.90 -2.31
C GLU A 261 0.82 6.90 -2.62
N LEU A 262 1.69 6.57 -3.56
CA LEU A 262 2.75 7.46 -4.02
C LEU A 262 2.19 8.79 -4.54
N LEU A 263 1.26 8.73 -5.49
CA LEU A 263 0.74 9.93 -6.16
C LEU A 263 -0.08 10.81 -5.21
N GLN A 264 -0.84 10.20 -4.29
CA GLN A 264 -1.59 10.95 -3.28
C GLN A 264 -0.68 11.68 -2.29
N LYS A 265 0.37 11.01 -1.79
CA LYS A 265 1.18 11.54 -0.69
C LYS A 265 2.30 12.46 -1.17
N SER A 266 2.88 12.18 -2.33
CA SER A 266 4.22 12.63 -2.65
C SER A 266 4.33 13.53 -3.86
N CYS A 267 3.39 13.43 -4.79
CA CYS A 267 3.43 14.26 -5.99
C CYS A 267 2.69 15.56 -5.76
N ARG A 268 3.36 16.67 -6.02
CA ARG A 268 2.71 17.99 -6.07
C ARG A 268 1.96 18.13 -7.39
N PRO A 269 0.68 18.50 -7.37
CA PRO A 269 -0.12 18.61 -8.59
C PRO A 269 0.11 19.94 -9.35
N TYR A 270 1.04 20.77 -8.90
CA TYR A 270 1.34 22.06 -9.49
C TYR A 270 2.83 22.34 -9.46
N ARG A 271 3.29 23.14 -10.40
CA ARG A 271 4.65 23.65 -10.42
C ARG A 271 4.73 24.91 -9.53
N ARG A 272 5.76 24.99 -8.67
CA ARG A 272 6.14 26.29 -8.14
C ARG A 272 6.63 27.12 -9.34
N LEU A 273 5.94 28.19 -9.68
CA LEU A 273 6.48 29.19 -10.58
C LEU A 273 7.78 29.68 -9.92
N ASN A 274 8.89 29.56 -10.64
CA ASN A 274 10.17 30.02 -10.16
C ASN A 274 10.01 31.47 -9.70
N ALA A 275 10.20 31.70 -8.40
CA ALA A 275 10.77 32.96 -8.00
C ALA A 275 12.09 33.05 -8.78
N GLU A 276 12.19 34.00 -9.70
CA GLU A 276 13.41 34.27 -10.42
C GLU A 276 14.57 34.24 -9.41
N SER A 277 15.61 33.53 -9.77
CA SER A 277 16.83 33.40 -9.00
C SER A 277 17.39 34.78 -8.67
N SER A 278 16.98 35.34 -7.56
CA SER A 278 17.68 36.39 -6.86
C SER A 278 18.15 35.82 -5.55
N ASP A 279 19.44 35.70 -5.48
CA ASP A 279 20.28 35.45 -4.33
C ASP A 279 19.87 36.40 -3.18
N ASP A 280 18.87 36.02 -2.40
CA ASP A 280 18.65 36.55 -1.06
C ASP A 280 17.62 35.71 -0.28
N SER A 281 18.03 35.21 0.84
CA SER A 281 17.25 34.57 1.88
C SER A 281 16.30 35.54 2.57
N ARG A 282 15.30 36.04 1.86
CA ARG A 282 14.25 36.90 2.43
C ARG A 282 12.92 36.62 1.78
N THR A 283 11.98 36.14 2.61
CA THR A 283 10.53 36.32 2.50
C THR A 283 10.02 36.66 1.10
N LEU A 284 9.25 35.74 0.51
CA LEU A 284 8.39 35.98 -0.64
C LEU A 284 7.63 37.31 -0.47
N LYS A 285 8.23 38.42 -0.90
CA LYS A 285 7.50 39.60 -1.26
C LYS A 285 6.96 39.33 -2.68
N ILE A 286 5.76 38.78 -2.76
CA ILE A 286 4.93 38.92 -3.94
C ILE A 286 4.84 40.43 -4.18
N ASN A 287 5.44 40.93 -5.28
CA ASN A 287 5.31 42.30 -5.68
C ASN A 287 3.81 42.60 -5.79
N SER A 288 3.34 43.46 -4.92
CA SER A 288 1.95 43.85 -4.72
C SER A 288 1.30 44.62 -5.91
N GLU A 289 1.96 44.66 -7.07
CA GLU A 289 1.47 45.33 -8.27
C GLU A 289 0.96 44.38 -9.36
N PHE A 290 1.27 43.08 -9.30
CA PHE A 290 0.68 42.05 -10.17
C PHE A 290 -0.15 41.08 -9.33
N SER A 291 -1.37 41.45 -8.99
CA SER A 291 -2.29 40.54 -8.34
C SER A 291 -2.83 39.59 -9.41
N ILE A 292 -2.37 38.32 -9.36
CA ILE A 292 -2.87 37.20 -10.17
C ILE A 292 -4.40 37.12 -10.08
N GLU A 293 -4.97 37.46 -8.92
CA GLU A 293 -6.39 37.65 -8.68
C GLU A 293 -7.04 38.63 -9.66
N LYS A 294 -6.43 39.81 -9.88
CA LYS A 294 -6.93 40.79 -10.83
C LYS A 294 -6.81 40.33 -12.28
N GLU A 295 -5.78 39.59 -12.62
CA GLU A 295 -5.60 39.05 -13.97
C GLU A 295 -6.64 37.98 -14.28
N ILE A 296 -6.91 37.07 -13.34
CA ILE A 296 -7.93 36.01 -13.45
C ILE A 296 -9.34 36.62 -13.48
N LEU A 297 -9.65 37.53 -12.54
CA LEU A 297 -10.98 38.17 -12.42
C LEU A 297 -11.30 39.15 -13.56
N ASN A 298 -10.27 39.78 -14.14
CA ASN A 298 -10.44 40.73 -15.26
C ASN A 298 -10.24 40.08 -16.63
N SER A 299 -9.91 38.80 -16.71
CA SER A 299 -9.74 38.05 -17.96
C SER A 299 -11.08 37.86 -18.66
N GLN A 300 -11.10 38.01 -20.00
CA GLN A 300 -12.26 37.65 -20.83
C GLN A 300 -12.47 36.11 -20.88
N ALA A 301 -11.45 35.33 -20.47
CA ALA A 301 -11.48 33.88 -20.38
C ALA A 301 -10.79 33.42 -19.08
N PRO A 302 -11.46 33.55 -17.90
CA PRO A 302 -10.86 33.28 -16.60
C PRO A 302 -10.36 31.84 -16.46
N LEU A 303 -11.07 30.87 -17.03
CA LEU A 303 -10.65 29.45 -17.04
C LEU A 303 -9.29 29.27 -17.72
N ASN A 304 -9.11 29.90 -18.88
CA ASN A 304 -7.84 29.87 -19.63
C ASN A 304 -6.71 30.55 -18.85
N ALA A 305 -7.00 31.58 -18.07
CA ALA A 305 -6.01 32.24 -17.22
C ALA A 305 -5.52 31.31 -16.11
N ILE A 306 -6.43 30.61 -15.42
CA ILE A 306 -6.10 29.61 -14.41
C ILE A 306 -5.31 28.45 -15.04
N SER A 307 -5.77 27.94 -16.17
CA SER A 307 -5.10 26.84 -16.90
C SER A 307 -3.69 27.24 -17.37
N SER A 308 -3.50 28.49 -17.79
CA SER A 308 -2.19 29.03 -18.18
C SER A 308 -1.26 29.18 -16.98
N TYR A 309 -1.78 29.66 -15.85
CA TYR A 309 -1.05 29.80 -14.60
C TYR A 309 -0.54 28.48 -14.04
N LEU A 310 -1.37 27.43 -14.02
CA LEU A 310 -0.98 26.09 -13.55
C LEU A 310 -0.02 25.39 -14.51
N GLY A 311 -0.06 25.73 -15.79
CA GLY A 311 0.76 25.10 -16.83
C GLY A 311 0.34 23.67 -17.14
N GLN A 312 1.26 22.93 -17.77
CA GLN A 312 1.09 21.51 -18.10
C GLN A 312 1.92 20.66 -17.13
N MET A 313 1.29 19.73 -16.46
CA MET A 313 1.99 18.79 -15.59
C MET A 313 2.82 17.81 -16.41
N HIS A 314 4.10 17.61 -16.05
CA HIS A 314 5.02 16.72 -16.73
C HIS A 314 5.66 15.72 -15.75
N ILE A 315 5.45 14.43 -15.99
CA ILE A 315 5.97 13.33 -15.17
C ILE A 315 6.94 12.52 -15.99
N LEU A 316 8.15 12.28 -15.46
CA LEU A 316 9.12 11.35 -16.00
C LEU A 316 9.08 10.04 -15.20
N ILE A 317 8.71 8.94 -15.86
CA ILE A 317 8.71 7.58 -15.29
C ILE A 317 9.95 6.85 -15.77
N ILE A 318 10.81 6.42 -14.85
CA ILE A 318 12.03 5.67 -15.15
C ILE A 318 11.84 4.20 -14.75
N GLY A 319 11.72 3.34 -15.77
CA GLY A 319 11.34 1.94 -15.68
C GLY A 319 9.88 1.70 -16.06
N PHE A 320 9.62 0.75 -16.97
CA PHE A 320 8.28 0.42 -17.46
C PHE A 320 7.95 -1.06 -17.29
N GLY A 321 8.16 -1.57 -16.06
CA GLY A 321 7.65 -2.85 -15.58
C GLY A 321 6.23 -2.73 -15.05
N LYS A 322 5.72 -3.73 -14.32
CA LYS A 322 4.37 -3.73 -13.72
C LYS A 322 4.08 -2.45 -12.93
N LEU A 323 4.99 -2.02 -12.06
CA LEU A 323 4.81 -0.79 -11.28
C LEU A 323 4.88 0.48 -12.14
N GLY A 324 5.74 0.54 -13.17
CA GLY A 324 5.80 1.69 -14.08
C GLY A 324 4.50 1.86 -14.88
N ARG A 325 3.90 0.76 -15.33
CA ARG A 325 2.57 0.73 -15.97
C ARG A 325 1.49 1.22 -14.99
N ALA A 326 1.50 0.72 -13.75
CA ALA A 326 0.54 1.15 -12.72
C ALA A 326 0.69 2.65 -12.39
N VAL A 327 1.92 3.17 -12.29
CA VAL A 327 2.17 4.61 -12.09
C VAL A 327 1.62 5.42 -13.26
N LEU A 328 1.80 4.97 -14.50
CA LEU A 328 1.23 5.63 -15.67
C LEU A 328 -0.30 5.70 -15.57
N ILE A 329 -0.97 4.56 -15.38
CA ILE A 329 -2.44 4.47 -15.31
C ILE A 329 -2.98 5.36 -14.18
N GLN A 330 -2.39 5.25 -12.99
CA GLN A 330 -2.86 6.00 -11.84
C GLN A 330 -2.56 7.52 -11.98
N SER A 331 -1.48 7.90 -12.68
CA SER A 331 -1.21 9.31 -13.00
C SER A 331 -2.31 9.92 -13.87
N LEU A 332 -2.83 9.17 -14.85
CA LEU A 332 -3.92 9.61 -15.72
C LEU A 332 -5.25 9.84 -14.96
N ASN A 333 -5.44 9.16 -13.84
CA ASN A 333 -6.61 9.32 -12.96
C ASN A 333 -6.41 10.39 -11.88
N ILE A 334 -5.21 10.44 -11.26
CA ILE A 334 -4.97 11.20 -10.03
C ILE A 334 -4.34 12.58 -10.31
N MET A 335 -3.48 12.66 -11.33
CA MET A 335 -2.69 13.87 -11.61
C MET A 335 -3.30 14.77 -12.69
N VAL A 336 -4.62 14.71 -12.85
CA VAL A 336 -5.36 15.66 -13.69
C VAL A 336 -5.42 16.99 -12.96
N VAL A 337 -4.67 17.99 -13.45
CA VAL A 337 -4.54 19.31 -12.82
C VAL A 337 -4.97 20.44 -13.75
N ASN A 338 -5.14 20.17 -15.02
CA ASN A 338 -5.52 21.16 -16.00
C ASN A 338 -6.59 20.55 -16.94
N PRO A 339 -7.81 21.10 -16.98
CA PRO A 339 -8.87 20.58 -17.82
C PRO A 339 -8.57 20.73 -19.32
N ASP A 340 -7.81 21.77 -19.72
CA ASP A 340 -7.55 22.12 -21.11
C ASP A 340 -6.26 21.49 -21.66
N LYS A 341 -5.36 21.03 -20.77
CA LYS A 341 -4.08 20.46 -21.16
C LYS A 341 -3.98 19.00 -20.77
N LYS A 342 -3.59 18.16 -21.72
CA LYS A 342 -3.29 16.75 -21.44
C LYS A 342 -2.11 16.65 -20.48
N LEU A 343 -2.09 15.60 -19.68
CA LEU A 343 -0.92 15.27 -18.88
C LEU A 343 0.25 14.92 -19.81
N ARG A 344 1.43 15.48 -19.58
CA ARG A 344 2.64 15.09 -20.30
C ARG A 344 3.39 14.03 -19.52
N ILE A 345 3.74 12.95 -20.20
CA ILE A 345 4.45 11.82 -19.57
C ILE A 345 5.60 11.41 -20.47
N THR A 346 6.81 11.46 -19.92
CA THR A 346 7.98 10.85 -20.52
C THR A 346 8.26 9.51 -19.85
N ILE A 347 8.46 8.46 -20.64
CA ILE A 347 8.72 7.12 -20.13
C ILE A 347 10.08 6.65 -20.63
N ALA A 348 10.98 6.30 -19.71
CA ALA A 348 12.31 5.82 -20.02
C ALA A 348 12.50 4.35 -19.61
N ASP A 349 12.78 3.51 -20.58
CA ASP A 349 13.15 2.10 -20.37
C ASP A 349 13.97 1.60 -21.55
N LYS A 350 14.87 0.66 -21.33
CA LYS A 350 15.74 0.10 -22.39
C LYS A 350 14.98 -0.61 -23.53
N ASN A 351 13.75 -1.07 -23.26
CA ASN A 351 12.89 -1.78 -24.21
C ASN A 351 11.51 -1.13 -24.27
N ILE A 352 11.43 0.20 -24.18
CA ILE A 352 10.14 0.88 -24.05
C ILE A 352 9.26 0.73 -25.28
N ASN A 353 9.83 0.72 -26.47
CA ASN A 353 9.05 0.65 -27.71
C ASN A 353 8.20 -0.63 -27.77
N GLU A 354 8.77 -1.80 -27.43
CA GLU A 354 8.05 -3.07 -27.37
C GLU A 354 7.01 -3.06 -26.26
N LYS A 355 7.42 -2.72 -25.03
CA LYS A 355 6.54 -2.71 -23.87
C LYS A 355 5.37 -1.73 -23.99
N PHE A 356 5.59 -0.60 -24.66
CA PHE A 356 4.58 0.41 -24.85
C PHE A 356 3.63 0.06 -25.99
N SER A 357 4.10 -0.66 -27.02
CA SER A 357 3.24 -1.22 -28.05
C SER A 357 2.20 -2.19 -27.48
N ASP A 358 2.62 -3.08 -26.56
CA ASP A 358 1.71 -3.97 -25.85
C ASP A 358 0.72 -3.18 -25.01
N PHE A 359 1.21 -2.16 -24.29
CA PHE A 359 0.38 -1.32 -23.43
C PHE A 359 -0.71 -0.56 -24.19
N ILE A 360 -0.42 -0.03 -25.39
CA ILE A 360 -1.41 0.68 -26.22
C ILE A 360 -2.50 -0.28 -26.71
N ALA A 361 -2.21 -1.56 -26.92
CA ALA A 361 -3.22 -2.53 -27.33
C ALA A 361 -4.33 -2.64 -26.26
N ASP A 362 -3.98 -2.55 -24.98
CA ASP A 362 -4.90 -2.59 -23.85
C ASP A 362 -5.59 -1.23 -23.63
N TYR A 363 -4.88 -0.11 -23.84
CA TYR A 363 -5.35 1.26 -23.56
C TYR A 363 -5.39 2.12 -24.84
N ARG A 364 -6.33 1.82 -25.75
CA ARG A 364 -6.42 2.44 -27.09
C ARG A 364 -6.65 3.94 -27.08
N GLN A 365 -7.30 4.47 -26.01
CA GLN A 365 -7.65 5.88 -25.89
C GLN A 365 -6.60 6.73 -25.14
N ILE A 366 -5.39 6.21 -24.95
CA ILE A 366 -4.37 6.90 -24.14
C ILE A 366 -3.99 8.28 -24.70
N SER A 367 -4.02 8.45 -26.02
CA SER A 367 -3.75 9.71 -26.69
C SER A 367 -4.77 10.81 -26.38
N GLU A 368 -5.98 10.44 -25.93
CA GLU A 368 -6.99 11.41 -25.48
C GLU A 368 -6.63 11.98 -24.09
N MET A 369 -5.86 11.27 -23.29
CA MET A 369 -5.56 11.60 -21.90
C MET A 369 -4.21 12.26 -21.71
N ALA A 370 -3.19 11.83 -22.46
CA ALA A 370 -1.81 12.27 -22.29
C ALA A 370 -1.06 12.48 -23.59
N GLU A 371 -0.03 13.34 -23.50
CA GLU A 371 1.05 13.44 -24.47
C GLU A 371 2.20 12.59 -23.98
N ILE A 372 2.52 11.50 -24.71
CA ILE A 372 3.53 10.54 -24.28
C ILE A 372 4.77 10.65 -25.13
N GLU A 373 5.92 10.76 -24.48
CA GLU A 373 7.26 10.75 -25.06
C GLU A 373 8.05 9.56 -24.54
N LEU A 374 8.70 8.81 -25.45
CA LEU A 374 9.40 7.58 -25.10
C LEU A 374 10.90 7.76 -25.25
N ILE A 375 11.67 7.38 -24.23
CA ILE A 375 13.12 7.30 -24.25
C ILE A 375 13.51 5.83 -24.25
N ASN A 376 13.85 5.30 -25.43
CA ASN A 376 14.26 3.88 -25.62
C ASN A 376 15.76 3.73 -25.41
N GLU A 377 16.23 4.03 -24.19
CA GLU A 377 17.65 4.03 -23.85
C GLU A 377 17.91 3.39 -22.49
N ASN A 378 19.12 2.85 -22.35
CA ASN A 378 19.59 2.45 -21.03
C ASN A 378 19.89 3.70 -20.21
N VAL A 379 19.30 3.81 -19.03
CA VAL A 379 19.43 4.96 -18.10
C VAL A 379 20.89 5.27 -17.68
N LEU A 380 21.83 4.36 -17.93
CA LEU A 380 23.25 4.57 -17.69
C LEU A 380 24.00 5.14 -18.90
N HIS A 381 23.40 5.19 -20.09
CA HIS A 381 24.01 5.72 -21.29
C HIS A 381 24.00 7.26 -21.30
N ARG A 382 24.99 7.83 -22.01
CA ARG A 382 25.11 9.29 -22.13
C ARG A 382 23.93 9.93 -22.85
N ASP A 383 23.38 9.24 -23.83
CA ASP A 383 22.33 9.77 -24.70
C ASP A 383 21.01 9.92 -23.93
N PHE A 384 20.74 9.06 -22.95
CA PHE A 384 19.62 9.22 -21.99
C PHE A 384 19.63 10.62 -21.34
N TYR A 385 20.78 11.10 -20.86
CA TYR A 385 20.87 12.41 -20.19
C TYR A 385 20.71 13.57 -21.16
N LYS A 386 21.20 13.44 -22.39
CA LYS A 386 21.00 14.44 -23.44
C LYS A 386 19.51 14.61 -23.78
N GLU A 387 18.79 13.48 -23.90
CA GLU A 387 17.36 13.49 -24.14
C GLU A 387 16.59 14.13 -22.99
N ILE A 388 16.89 13.77 -21.75
CA ILE A 388 16.28 14.40 -20.55
C ILE A 388 16.48 15.92 -20.55
N ILE A 389 17.70 16.41 -20.81
CA ILE A 389 18.00 17.83 -20.86
C ILE A 389 17.22 18.52 -21.98
N ASN A 390 17.15 17.91 -23.16
CA ASN A 390 16.40 18.45 -24.28
C ASN A 390 14.89 18.51 -23.99
N ILE A 391 14.34 17.47 -23.37
CA ILE A 391 12.93 17.40 -22.99
C ILE A 391 12.61 18.44 -21.92
N ASP A 392 13.42 18.52 -20.86
CA ASP A 392 13.22 19.51 -19.79
C ASP A 392 13.35 20.95 -20.27
N SER A 393 14.23 21.21 -21.26
CA SER A 393 14.38 22.55 -21.84
C SER A 393 13.13 23.01 -22.58
N LYS A 394 12.40 22.09 -23.21
CA LYS A 394 11.13 22.37 -23.91
C LYS A 394 9.95 22.44 -22.98
N ASN A 395 9.85 21.49 -22.07
CA ASN A 395 8.79 21.36 -21.08
C ASN A 395 9.36 20.84 -19.77
N LYS A 396 9.37 21.68 -18.77
CA LYS A 396 9.95 21.36 -17.46
C LYS A 396 9.33 20.12 -16.84
N ILE A 397 10.19 19.22 -16.37
CA ILE A 397 9.78 18.00 -15.67
C ILE A 397 9.44 18.37 -14.22
N ASN A 398 8.22 18.08 -13.79
CA ASN A 398 7.75 18.37 -12.44
C ASN A 398 8.11 17.23 -11.46
N ASN A 399 7.92 15.99 -11.90
CA ASN A 399 8.14 14.81 -11.05
C ASN A 399 8.97 13.76 -11.80
N ILE A 400 9.92 13.14 -11.11
CA ILE A 400 10.65 11.96 -11.57
C ILE A 400 10.30 10.79 -10.66
N ILE A 401 9.80 9.71 -11.23
CA ILE A 401 9.39 8.52 -10.49
C ILE A 401 10.25 7.33 -10.93
N PHE A 402 11.11 6.86 -10.02
CA PHE A 402 11.94 5.69 -10.23
C PHE A 402 11.19 4.43 -9.81
N THR A 403 10.83 3.60 -10.78
CA THR A 403 10.18 2.30 -10.55
C THR A 403 11.13 1.11 -10.73
N LEU A 404 12.43 1.38 -10.92
CA LEU A 404 13.48 0.38 -11.09
C LEU A 404 13.71 -0.42 -9.81
N ASP A 405 13.94 -1.73 -9.96
CA ASP A 405 14.32 -2.60 -8.84
C ASP A 405 15.81 -2.47 -8.46
N ASN A 406 16.65 -2.01 -9.39
CA ASN A 406 18.09 -1.85 -9.17
C ASN A 406 18.42 -0.46 -8.62
N TYR A 407 18.50 -0.35 -7.29
CA TYR A 407 18.80 0.90 -6.61
C TYR A 407 20.18 1.50 -6.96
N LYS A 408 21.18 0.67 -7.37
CA LYS A 408 22.50 1.19 -7.81
C LYS A 408 22.34 2.07 -9.05
N ASN A 409 21.48 1.66 -9.98
CA ASN A 409 21.19 2.45 -11.18
C ASN A 409 20.49 3.76 -10.80
N VAL A 410 19.53 3.71 -9.84
CA VAL A 410 18.84 4.92 -9.35
C VAL A 410 19.86 5.93 -8.80
N ILE A 411 20.79 5.46 -7.96
CA ILE A 411 21.86 6.30 -7.40
C ILE A 411 22.72 6.94 -8.48
N ILE A 412 23.16 6.15 -9.45
CA ILE A 412 24.01 6.64 -10.53
C ILE A 412 23.27 7.70 -11.35
N VAL A 413 21.99 7.45 -11.67
CA VAL A 413 21.16 8.40 -12.42
C VAL A 413 20.98 9.69 -11.65
N LEU A 414 20.59 9.63 -10.39
CA LEU A 414 20.42 10.82 -9.55
C LEU A 414 21.72 11.63 -9.40
N ASN A 415 22.85 10.96 -9.20
CA ASN A 415 24.14 11.65 -9.12
C ASN A 415 24.51 12.35 -10.44
N ARG A 416 24.13 11.82 -11.58
CA ARG A 416 24.38 12.42 -12.90
C ARG A 416 23.38 13.52 -13.26
N LEU A 417 22.14 13.45 -12.74
CA LEU A 417 21.12 14.50 -12.91
C LEU A 417 21.28 15.65 -11.92
N LYS A 418 22.24 15.53 -10.99
CA LYS A 418 22.52 16.55 -9.99
C LYS A 418 22.83 17.90 -10.65
N GLY A 419 22.10 18.95 -10.26
CA GLY A 419 22.25 20.29 -10.82
C GLY A 419 21.59 20.49 -12.20
N ILE A 420 21.03 19.43 -12.82
CA ILE A 420 20.28 19.55 -14.08
C ILE A 420 18.79 19.82 -13.81
N LEU A 421 18.22 19.17 -12.79
CA LEU A 421 16.80 19.25 -12.44
C LEU A 421 16.63 19.59 -10.94
N PRO A 422 17.03 20.80 -10.48
CA PRO A 422 17.08 21.12 -9.04
C PRO A 422 15.71 21.21 -8.37
N ASP A 423 14.67 21.63 -9.08
CA ASP A 423 13.33 21.90 -8.54
C ASP A 423 12.32 20.77 -8.79
N THR A 424 12.81 19.61 -9.19
CA THR A 424 11.98 18.47 -9.52
C THR A 424 11.72 17.60 -8.29
N ASP A 425 10.47 17.18 -8.09
CA ASP A 425 10.11 16.21 -7.06
C ASP A 425 10.57 14.81 -7.49
N ILE A 426 11.24 14.11 -6.59
CA ILE A 426 11.81 12.80 -6.89
C ILE A 426 11.18 11.73 -5.99
N ALA A 427 10.65 10.69 -6.61
CA ALA A 427 10.13 9.53 -5.92
C ALA A 427 11.00 8.29 -6.24
N ILE A 428 11.44 7.58 -5.20
CA ILE A 428 12.35 6.45 -5.30
C ILE A 428 11.72 5.20 -4.70
N ARG A 429 11.61 4.14 -5.51
CA ARG A 429 11.17 2.84 -5.01
C ARG A 429 12.22 2.19 -4.12
N THR A 430 11.81 1.75 -2.92
CA THR A 430 12.73 1.24 -1.89
C THR A 430 12.52 -0.21 -1.50
N ARG A 431 11.70 -0.98 -2.21
CA ARG A 431 11.26 -2.33 -1.84
C ARG A 431 12.37 -3.25 -1.30
N LYS A 432 13.59 -3.19 -1.86
CA LYS A 432 14.74 -4.02 -1.48
C LYS A 432 15.91 -3.21 -0.92
N LEU A 433 15.71 -1.94 -0.64
CA LEU A 433 16.77 -1.04 -0.20
C LEU A 433 16.81 -0.99 1.32
N LYS A 434 17.79 -1.65 1.91
CA LYS A 434 18.09 -1.48 3.34
C LYS A 434 18.73 -0.10 3.56
N ASN A 435 18.31 0.61 4.62
CA ASN A 435 18.79 1.94 4.98
C ASN A 435 18.50 3.03 3.91
N ALA A 436 17.37 2.93 3.23
CA ALA A 436 16.96 3.88 2.20
C ALA A 436 16.94 5.34 2.69
N GLU A 437 16.53 5.58 3.94
CA GLU A 437 16.51 6.93 4.54
C GLU A 437 17.89 7.59 4.63
N ILE A 438 18.91 6.86 5.05
CA ILE A 438 20.29 7.39 5.11
C ILE A 438 20.74 7.90 3.73
N PHE A 439 20.25 7.22 2.69
CA PHE A 439 20.55 7.54 1.32
C PHE A 439 19.80 8.79 0.86
N ALA A 440 18.49 8.84 1.19
CA ALA A 440 17.64 9.97 0.87
C ALA A 440 18.12 11.26 1.56
N GLU A 441 18.55 11.19 2.83
CA GLU A 441 19.12 12.35 3.54
C GLU A 441 20.28 12.98 2.78
N ARG A 442 21.17 12.16 2.24
CA ARG A 442 22.32 12.64 1.46
C ARG A 442 21.91 13.26 0.13
N LEU A 443 20.85 12.78 -0.49
CA LEU A 443 20.32 13.32 -1.75
C LEU A 443 19.54 14.64 -1.52
N ARG A 444 18.96 14.85 -0.34
CA ARG A 444 18.25 16.09 0.02
C ARG A 444 19.16 17.33 0.04
N GLU A 445 20.48 17.13 0.08
CA GLU A 445 21.45 18.24 -0.13
C GLU A 445 21.37 18.82 -1.56
N TYR A 446 20.84 18.07 -2.53
CA TYR A 446 20.85 18.40 -3.96
C TYR A 446 19.48 18.52 -4.58
N TYR A 447 18.47 17.95 -3.95
CA TYR A 447 17.10 17.91 -4.44
C TYR A 447 16.16 18.38 -3.34
N SER A 448 15.30 19.32 -3.67
CA SER A 448 14.40 19.96 -2.71
C SER A 448 13.38 19.00 -2.09
N ASN A 449 12.97 17.96 -2.82
CA ASN A 449 11.96 17.02 -2.34
C ASN A 449 12.22 15.59 -2.84
N ILE A 450 12.52 14.70 -1.89
CA ILE A 450 12.71 13.27 -2.15
C ILE A 450 11.72 12.48 -1.32
N THR A 451 10.95 11.64 -2.00
CA THR A 451 10.02 10.69 -1.39
C THR A 451 10.47 9.26 -1.63
N LEU A 452 10.52 8.49 -0.56
CA LEU A 452 10.71 7.04 -0.61
C LEU A 452 9.35 6.35 -0.60
N PHE A 453 9.17 5.33 -1.44
CA PHE A 453 7.90 4.62 -1.52
C PHE A 453 8.06 3.12 -1.78
N GLY A 454 7.02 2.37 -1.49
CA GLY A 454 6.98 0.94 -1.76
C GLY A 454 7.92 0.12 -0.88
N GLU A 455 8.19 0.56 0.36
CA GLU A 455 8.96 -0.21 1.33
C GLU A 455 8.27 -1.54 1.63
N GLU A 456 9.02 -2.64 1.61
CA GLU A 456 8.49 -3.99 1.74
C GLU A 456 7.70 -4.21 3.04
N SER A 457 8.18 -3.65 4.15
CA SER A 457 7.52 -3.73 5.45
C SER A 457 6.16 -3.04 5.47
N GLN A 458 6.02 -1.96 4.73
CA GLN A 458 4.78 -1.18 4.63
C GLN A 458 3.79 -1.84 3.66
N VAL A 459 4.25 -2.15 2.44
CA VAL A 459 3.36 -2.66 1.38
C VAL A 459 2.91 -4.11 1.62
N LEU A 460 3.68 -4.90 2.35
CA LEU A 460 3.29 -6.24 2.83
C LEU A 460 2.76 -6.20 4.28
N GLY A 461 2.32 -5.05 4.78
CA GLY A 461 1.70 -4.88 6.08
C GLY A 461 0.21 -5.22 6.08
N LYS A 462 -0.33 -5.52 7.27
CA LYS A 462 -1.76 -5.80 7.47
C LYS A 462 -2.62 -4.61 7.05
N GLY A 463 -2.25 -3.40 7.45
CA GLY A 463 -2.97 -2.17 7.10
C GLY A 463 -3.06 -1.93 5.60
N PHE A 464 -1.97 -2.16 4.87
CA PHE A 464 -1.93 -1.96 3.43
C PHE A 464 -2.78 -2.97 2.63
N VAL A 465 -2.79 -4.25 3.06
CA VAL A 465 -3.45 -5.32 2.30
C VAL A 465 -4.87 -5.61 2.80
N LEU A 466 -5.07 -5.67 4.12
CA LEU A 466 -6.34 -6.14 4.73
C LEU A 466 -7.25 -5.03 5.25
N GLU A 467 -6.68 -3.95 5.77
CA GLU A 467 -7.45 -2.82 6.27
C GLU A 467 -7.82 -1.96 5.07
N ASN A 468 -9.00 -2.20 4.56
CA ASN A 468 -9.49 -1.53 3.37
C ASN A 468 -10.08 -0.16 3.74
N GLU A 469 -9.26 0.69 4.40
CA GLU A 469 -9.63 2.08 4.70
C GLU A 469 -10.09 2.83 3.45
N ILE A 470 -9.50 2.50 2.30
CA ILE A 470 -9.88 3.10 1.01
C ILE A 470 -11.29 2.67 0.63
N LYS A 471 -11.66 1.39 0.85
CA LYS A 471 -13.03 0.91 0.58
C LYS A 471 -14.04 1.55 1.52
N GLU A 472 -13.71 1.66 2.80
CA GLU A 472 -14.58 2.34 3.77
C GLU A 472 -14.78 3.80 3.40
N LYS A 473 -13.71 4.49 3.01
CA LYS A 473 -13.78 5.85 2.47
C LYS A 473 -14.60 5.91 1.17
N ALA A 474 -14.49 4.91 0.29
CA ALA A 474 -15.26 4.88 -0.96
C ALA A 474 -16.77 4.68 -0.72
N ILE A 475 -17.12 3.83 0.23
CA ILE A 475 -18.50 3.64 0.66
C ILE A 475 -19.07 4.95 1.22
N GLU A 476 -18.35 5.58 2.12
CA GLU A 476 -18.74 6.85 2.74
C GLU A 476 -18.81 7.98 1.71
N PHE A 477 -17.82 8.06 0.83
CA PHE A 477 -17.77 9.05 -0.25
C PHE A 477 -18.96 8.91 -1.21
N ASN A 478 -19.27 7.68 -1.64
CA ASN A 478 -20.44 7.44 -2.48
C ASN A 478 -21.75 7.80 -1.79
N TYR A 479 -21.87 7.48 -0.52
CA TYR A 479 -23.04 7.83 0.27
C TYR A 479 -23.23 9.35 0.39
N ARG A 480 -22.16 10.09 0.73
CA ARG A 480 -22.18 11.56 0.81
C ARG A 480 -22.47 12.20 -0.54
N TYR A 481 -21.90 11.66 -1.62
CA TYR A 481 -22.21 12.12 -2.97
C TYR A 481 -23.73 12.08 -3.25
N ASN A 482 -24.40 10.98 -2.89
CA ASN A 482 -25.83 10.85 -3.09
C ASN A 482 -26.66 11.79 -2.19
N ILE A 483 -26.22 12.00 -0.92
CA ILE A 483 -26.83 12.98 -0.01
C ILE A 483 -26.68 14.39 -0.57
N ASN A 484 -25.48 14.76 -1.01
CA ASN A 484 -25.22 16.08 -1.58
C ASN A 484 -26.02 16.28 -2.87
N ALA A 485 -26.10 15.26 -3.73
CA ALA A 485 -26.91 15.31 -4.93
C ALA A 485 -28.41 15.53 -4.59
N ALA A 486 -28.94 14.77 -3.65
CA ALA A 486 -30.33 14.92 -3.21
C ALA A 486 -30.59 16.32 -2.66
N ARG A 487 -29.72 16.85 -1.80
CA ARG A 487 -29.82 18.16 -1.17
C ARG A 487 -29.73 19.31 -2.19
N ILE A 488 -28.77 19.22 -3.14
CA ILE A 488 -28.54 20.26 -4.15
C ILE A 488 -29.66 20.26 -5.19
N MET A 489 -30.14 19.08 -5.59
CA MET A 489 -31.16 18.93 -6.63
C MET A 489 -32.59 18.92 -6.09
N GLY A 490 -32.79 19.02 -4.77
CA GLY A 490 -34.10 19.03 -4.13
C GLY A 490 -34.84 17.68 -4.13
N TYR A 491 -34.11 16.58 -4.14
CA TYR A 491 -34.67 15.22 -4.01
C TYR A 491 -34.69 14.76 -2.56
N ASP A 492 -35.44 13.69 -2.27
CA ASP A 492 -35.41 13.03 -0.98
C ASP A 492 -34.03 12.39 -0.74
N GLU A 493 -33.49 12.59 0.46
CA GLU A 493 -32.23 11.94 0.86
C GLU A 493 -32.38 10.40 0.86
N PRO A 494 -31.29 9.67 0.52
CA PRO A 494 -31.33 8.21 0.55
C PRO A 494 -31.73 7.66 1.91
N LYS A 495 -32.64 6.70 1.95
CA LYS A 495 -33.09 6.01 3.17
C LYS A 495 -32.24 4.78 3.51
N ASP A 496 -31.52 4.25 2.52
CA ASP A 496 -30.67 3.09 2.68
C ASP A 496 -29.35 3.44 3.39
N SER A 497 -28.77 2.45 4.06
CA SER A 497 -27.44 2.64 4.66
C SER A 497 -26.36 2.75 3.57
N ALA A 498 -25.25 3.40 3.88
CA ALA A 498 -24.11 3.54 2.99
C ALA A 498 -23.64 2.18 2.41
N LEU A 499 -23.61 1.15 3.24
CA LEU A 499 -23.21 -0.20 2.81
C LEU A 499 -24.25 -0.83 1.85
N SER A 500 -25.54 -0.71 2.12
CA SER A 500 -26.61 -1.23 1.25
C SER A 500 -26.56 -0.58 -0.14
N MET A 501 -26.40 0.75 -0.18
CA MET A 501 -26.26 1.47 -1.44
C MET A 501 -25.00 1.02 -2.21
N TRP A 502 -23.89 0.83 -1.51
CA TRP A 502 -22.64 0.35 -2.11
C TRP A 502 -22.76 -1.05 -2.70
N GLU A 503 -23.41 -1.98 -2.00
CA GLU A 503 -23.64 -3.34 -2.48
C GLU A 503 -24.48 -3.37 -3.75
N GLY A 504 -25.42 -2.43 -3.90
CA GLY A 504 -26.24 -2.28 -5.12
C GLY A 504 -25.53 -1.65 -6.33
N LEU A 505 -24.30 -1.13 -6.17
CA LEU A 505 -23.54 -0.56 -7.28
C LEU A 505 -22.89 -1.65 -8.14
N ASN A 506 -22.88 -1.43 -9.45
CA ASN A 506 -22.04 -2.22 -10.35
C ASN A 506 -20.55 -1.88 -10.17
N THR A 507 -19.66 -2.75 -10.68
CA THR A 507 -18.21 -2.63 -10.57
C THR A 507 -17.69 -1.28 -11.06
N VAL A 508 -18.15 -0.81 -12.23
CA VAL A 508 -17.71 0.47 -12.82
C VAL A 508 -18.03 1.67 -11.91
N LYS A 509 -19.19 1.70 -11.27
CA LYS A 509 -19.56 2.76 -10.32
C LYS A 509 -18.74 2.70 -9.04
N LYS A 510 -18.46 1.49 -8.53
CA LYS A 510 -17.56 1.30 -7.38
C LYS A 510 -16.16 1.83 -7.69
N GLU A 511 -15.60 1.47 -8.83
CA GLU A 511 -14.28 1.93 -9.29
C GLU A 511 -14.24 3.44 -9.54
N SER A 512 -15.31 4.01 -10.10
CA SER A 512 -15.43 5.47 -10.24
C SER A 512 -15.35 6.18 -8.89
N SER A 513 -15.99 5.63 -7.85
CA SER A 513 -15.93 6.20 -6.50
C SER A 513 -14.52 6.12 -5.91
N PHE A 514 -13.79 5.04 -6.12
CA PHE A 514 -12.38 4.95 -5.73
C PHE A 514 -11.54 6.01 -6.44
N ASN A 515 -11.70 6.17 -7.75
CA ASN A 515 -10.95 7.16 -8.52
C ASN A 515 -11.26 8.60 -8.10
N GLN A 516 -12.51 8.89 -7.73
CA GLN A 516 -12.88 10.21 -7.19
C GLN A 516 -12.16 10.50 -5.88
N ILE A 517 -12.07 9.55 -4.95
CA ILE A 517 -11.33 9.72 -3.68
C ILE A 517 -9.86 10.02 -3.94
N PHE A 518 -9.25 9.27 -4.85
CA PHE A 518 -7.84 9.48 -5.18
C PHE A 518 -7.60 10.86 -5.77
N HIS A 519 -8.46 11.31 -6.66
CA HIS A 519 -8.37 12.65 -7.26
C HIS A 519 -8.73 13.76 -6.27
N ASN A 520 -9.55 13.50 -5.25
CA ASN A 520 -9.87 14.50 -4.22
C ASN A 520 -8.63 15.05 -3.54
N SER A 521 -7.61 14.22 -3.31
CA SER A 521 -6.35 14.69 -2.75
C SER A 521 -5.68 15.73 -3.65
N THR A 522 -5.79 15.59 -4.96
CA THR A 522 -5.29 16.56 -5.95
C THR A 522 -6.11 17.85 -5.94
N LYS A 523 -7.44 17.74 -5.93
CA LYS A 523 -8.34 18.90 -5.82
C LYS A 523 -8.07 19.72 -4.54
N HIS A 524 -7.95 19.05 -3.39
CA HIS A 524 -7.66 19.70 -2.12
C HIS A 524 -6.29 20.41 -2.12
N LYS A 525 -5.26 19.77 -2.69
CA LYS A 525 -3.93 20.42 -2.85
C LYS A 525 -4.01 21.64 -3.77
N LEU A 526 -4.82 21.61 -4.80
CA LEU A 526 -5.03 22.78 -5.69
C LEU A 526 -5.79 23.90 -4.98
N ILE A 527 -6.86 23.59 -4.23
CA ILE A 527 -7.57 24.61 -3.43
C ILE A 527 -6.61 25.24 -2.40
N GLN A 528 -5.85 24.41 -1.69
CA GLN A 528 -4.85 24.88 -0.74
C GLN A 528 -3.80 25.78 -1.41
N PHE A 529 -3.33 25.39 -2.59
CA PHE A 529 -2.41 26.21 -3.38
C PHE A 529 -3.04 27.55 -3.79
N PHE A 530 -4.32 27.60 -4.16
CA PHE A 530 -5.02 28.86 -4.49
C PHE A 530 -5.21 29.76 -3.26
N ILE A 531 -5.36 29.18 -2.06
CA ILE A 531 -5.35 29.95 -0.81
C ILE A 531 -3.95 30.52 -0.53
N GLU A 532 -2.91 29.71 -0.66
CA GLU A 532 -1.52 30.11 -0.41
C GLU A 532 -1.00 31.15 -1.42
N SER A 533 -1.47 31.09 -2.66
CA SER A 533 -1.12 32.05 -3.71
C SER A 533 -1.97 33.33 -3.69
N GLY A 534 -2.95 33.47 -2.79
CA GLY A 534 -3.81 34.63 -2.67
C GLY A 534 -4.91 34.73 -3.74
N ILE A 535 -5.12 33.67 -4.53
CA ILE A 535 -6.25 33.59 -5.49
C ILE A 535 -7.57 33.39 -4.72
N LEU A 536 -7.51 32.60 -3.64
CA LEU A 536 -8.59 32.53 -2.64
C LEU A 536 -8.20 33.30 -1.38
N PRO A 537 -9.17 33.81 -0.60
CA PRO A 537 -8.89 34.59 0.59
C PRO A 537 -7.98 33.82 1.58
N ALA A 538 -6.95 34.50 2.08
CA ALA A 538 -6.02 33.95 3.05
C ALA A 538 -6.73 33.60 4.37
N GLY A 539 -6.34 32.48 4.98
CA GLY A 539 -6.89 32.01 6.27
C GLY A 539 -8.10 31.11 6.15
N LEU A 540 -8.64 30.86 4.96
CA LEU A 540 -9.66 29.85 4.74
C LEU A 540 -9.03 28.45 4.79
N THR A 541 -9.83 27.47 5.22
CA THR A 541 -9.53 26.05 5.01
C THR A 541 -10.18 25.56 3.73
N VAL A 542 -9.68 24.43 3.20
CA VAL A 542 -10.29 23.77 2.03
C VAL A 542 -11.78 23.49 2.27
N ASP A 543 -12.13 23.00 3.47
CA ASP A 543 -13.52 22.71 3.83
C ASP A 543 -14.41 23.94 3.80
N GLN A 544 -13.92 25.07 4.30
CA GLN A 544 -14.68 26.33 4.27
C GLN A 544 -14.91 26.83 2.85
N VAL A 545 -13.95 26.64 1.95
CA VAL A 545 -14.13 26.96 0.53
C VAL A 545 -15.23 26.09 -0.07
N LEU A 546 -15.17 24.77 0.13
CA LEU A 546 -16.18 23.85 -0.40
C LEU A 546 -17.58 24.13 0.17
N GLU A 547 -17.68 24.43 1.46
CA GLU A 547 -18.94 24.84 2.11
C GLU A 547 -19.51 26.13 1.54
N SER A 548 -18.65 27.12 1.29
CA SER A 548 -19.09 28.37 0.68
C SER A 548 -19.65 28.17 -0.73
N TRP A 549 -19.04 27.30 -1.52
CA TRP A 549 -19.54 26.95 -2.86
C TRP A 549 -20.86 26.19 -2.81
N GLU A 550 -21.02 25.24 -1.86
CA GLU A 550 -22.28 24.52 -1.65
C GLU A 550 -23.42 25.50 -1.30
N GLU A 551 -23.19 26.42 -0.36
CA GLU A 551 -24.19 27.41 0.07
C GLU A 551 -24.68 28.31 -1.08
N VAL A 552 -23.82 28.65 -2.02
CA VAL A 552 -24.18 29.53 -3.13
C VAL A 552 -25.09 28.85 -4.16
N ILE A 553 -24.96 27.53 -4.34
CA ILE A 553 -25.74 26.78 -5.36
C ILE A 553 -26.96 26.07 -4.78
N LYS A 554 -26.99 25.75 -3.49
CA LYS A 554 -28.11 25.00 -2.91
C LYS A 554 -29.42 25.78 -2.99
N ASN A 555 -30.54 25.05 -3.05
CA ASN A 555 -31.91 25.60 -3.12
C ASN A 555 -32.22 26.46 -4.36
N LYS A 556 -31.44 26.31 -5.44
CA LYS A 556 -31.66 26.97 -6.74
C LYS A 556 -32.08 25.93 -7.76
N ASP A 557 -32.73 26.36 -8.84
CA ASP A 557 -33.01 25.45 -9.96
C ASP A 557 -31.70 25.08 -10.70
N ILE A 558 -31.74 23.99 -11.45
CA ILE A 558 -30.56 23.41 -12.11
C ILE A 558 -29.92 24.43 -13.08
N ASP A 559 -30.70 25.17 -13.82
CA ASP A 559 -30.16 26.14 -14.78
C ASP A 559 -29.48 27.33 -14.07
N GLU A 560 -30.05 27.79 -12.95
CA GLU A 560 -29.44 28.80 -12.11
C GLU A 560 -28.14 28.33 -11.47
N GLN A 561 -28.12 27.07 -10.95
CA GLN A 561 -26.93 26.44 -10.40
C GLN A 561 -25.79 26.39 -11.41
N ILE A 562 -26.07 25.91 -12.62
CA ILE A 562 -25.09 25.80 -13.70
C ILE A 562 -24.59 27.20 -14.12
N ASN A 563 -25.47 28.17 -14.24
CA ASN A 563 -25.08 29.54 -14.56
C ASN A 563 -24.15 30.16 -13.50
N ILE A 564 -24.34 29.83 -12.23
CA ILE A 564 -23.43 30.27 -11.15
C ILE A 564 -22.07 29.60 -11.30
N ILE A 565 -22.05 28.25 -11.50
CA ILE A 565 -20.82 27.50 -11.70
C ILE A 565 -20.03 28.03 -12.90
N GLU A 566 -20.68 28.28 -14.03
CA GLU A 566 -20.04 28.81 -15.24
C GLU A 566 -19.49 30.22 -15.07
N LYS A 567 -20.14 31.06 -14.26
CA LYS A 567 -19.71 32.47 -14.04
C LYS A 567 -18.58 32.59 -13.01
N ASP A 568 -18.50 31.68 -12.05
CA ASP A 568 -17.40 31.68 -11.08
C ASP A 568 -16.17 30.99 -11.68
N PRO A 569 -15.03 31.66 -11.82
CA PRO A 569 -13.85 31.10 -12.48
C PRO A 569 -13.31 29.81 -11.83
N LEU A 570 -13.35 29.74 -10.49
CA LEU A 570 -12.82 28.58 -9.75
C LEU A 570 -13.81 27.43 -9.74
N MET A 571 -15.12 27.69 -9.52
CA MET A 571 -16.14 26.67 -9.62
C MET A 571 -16.15 26.05 -11.02
N ASN A 572 -16.07 26.87 -12.06
CA ASN A 572 -16.00 26.42 -13.44
C ASN A 572 -14.74 25.57 -13.70
N TYR A 573 -13.58 26.04 -13.21
CA TYR A 573 -12.33 25.28 -13.33
C TYR A 573 -12.42 23.91 -12.65
N PHE A 574 -12.93 23.81 -11.42
CA PHE A 574 -13.03 22.55 -10.71
C PHE A 574 -14.08 21.61 -11.31
N ALA A 575 -15.20 22.14 -11.85
CA ALA A 575 -16.18 21.36 -12.60
C ALA A 575 -15.55 20.76 -13.87
N ALA A 576 -14.84 21.57 -14.66
CA ALA A 576 -14.13 21.15 -15.85
C ALA A 576 -13.04 20.10 -15.52
N LEU A 577 -12.33 20.31 -14.41
CA LEU A 577 -11.29 19.39 -13.94
C LEU A 577 -11.87 18.01 -13.57
N GLU A 578 -12.99 17.97 -12.87
CA GLU A 578 -13.67 16.71 -12.51
C GLU A 578 -14.24 16.04 -13.75
N HIS A 579 -14.83 16.80 -14.66
CA HIS A 579 -15.28 16.26 -15.95
C HIS A 579 -14.14 15.62 -16.74
N ARG A 580 -12.96 16.27 -16.78
CA ARG A 580 -11.77 15.74 -17.44
C ARG A 580 -11.30 14.44 -16.79
N ARG A 581 -11.26 14.38 -15.44
CA ARG A 581 -10.95 13.16 -14.70
C ARG A 581 -11.95 12.05 -15.03
N TRP A 582 -13.25 12.38 -15.08
CA TRP A 582 -14.31 11.43 -15.41
C TRP A 582 -14.16 10.90 -16.84
N CYS A 583 -13.84 11.75 -17.80
CA CYS A 583 -13.52 11.32 -19.17
C CYS A 583 -12.32 10.34 -19.18
N ASN A 584 -11.23 10.66 -18.46
CA ASN A 584 -10.05 9.79 -18.38
C ASN A 584 -10.40 8.43 -17.81
N PHE A 585 -11.25 8.37 -16.79
CA PHE A 585 -11.72 7.12 -16.19
C PHE A 585 -12.41 6.21 -17.23
N TYR A 586 -13.21 6.77 -18.12
CA TYR A 586 -13.87 6.01 -19.19
C TYR A 586 -12.93 5.68 -20.36
N PHE A 587 -12.00 6.59 -20.71
CA PHE A 587 -10.99 6.32 -21.73
C PHE A 587 -10.05 5.17 -21.35
N LEU A 588 -9.66 5.05 -20.08
CA LEU A 588 -8.90 3.91 -19.58
C LEU A 588 -9.66 2.57 -19.71
N ARG A 589 -10.97 2.61 -19.86
CA ARG A 589 -11.84 1.45 -20.15
C ARG A 589 -12.18 1.34 -21.64
N ASN A 590 -11.41 2.01 -22.50
CA ASN A 590 -11.58 2.04 -23.95
C ASN A 590 -12.91 2.60 -24.46
N PHE A 591 -13.64 3.34 -23.61
CA PHE A 591 -14.81 4.07 -24.09
C PHE A 591 -14.38 5.18 -25.04
N SER A 592 -15.24 5.52 -25.98
CA SER A 592 -15.04 6.65 -26.90
C SER A 592 -16.32 7.46 -27.04
N TYR A 593 -16.19 8.70 -27.49
CA TYR A 593 -17.33 9.57 -27.73
C TYR A 593 -18.26 9.03 -28.82
N SER A 594 -19.55 9.20 -28.62
CA SER A 594 -20.60 8.99 -29.61
C SER A 594 -21.80 9.87 -29.26
N GLU A 595 -22.58 10.28 -30.26
CA GLU A 595 -23.81 11.06 -30.03
C GLU A 595 -24.87 10.31 -29.21
N LYS A 596 -24.82 8.96 -29.26
CA LYS A 596 -25.71 8.08 -28.49
C LYS A 596 -24.89 7.19 -27.58
N LYS A 597 -25.33 7.09 -26.33
CA LYS A 597 -24.74 6.18 -25.35
C LYS A 597 -25.04 4.73 -25.73
N ASP A 598 -24.00 3.89 -25.78
CA ASP A 598 -24.07 2.43 -25.94
C ASP A 598 -22.92 1.80 -25.12
N GLU A 599 -23.24 1.38 -23.90
CA GLU A 599 -22.25 0.81 -22.99
C GLU A 599 -21.66 -0.52 -23.51
N LYS A 600 -22.43 -1.31 -24.27
CA LYS A 600 -21.94 -2.56 -24.85
C LYS A 600 -20.92 -2.33 -25.96
N ALA A 601 -21.09 -1.25 -26.71
CA ALA A 601 -20.14 -0.83 -27.74
C ALA A 601 -19.04 0.10 -27.21
N LEU A 602 -18.93 0.28 -25.89
CA LEU A 602 -18.00 1.19 -25.23
C LEU A 602 -18.12 2.64 -25.76
N LYS A 603 -19.37 3.13 -25.91
CA LYS A 603 -19.68 4.47 -26.39
C LYS A 603 -20.41 5.28 -25.33
N HIS A 604 -19.99 6.55 -25.15
CA HIS A 604 -20.65 7.45 -24.22
C HIS A 604 -20.79 8.86 -24.80
N ASP A 605 -21.95 9.47 -24.62
CA ASP A 605 -22.33 10.75 -25.23
C ASP A 605 -21.87 11.98 -24.41
N CYS A 606 -21.36 11.80 -23.21
CA CYS A 606 -20.74 12.86 -22.40
C CYS A 606 -19.21 12.88 -22.49
N LEU A 607 -18.54 12.01 -23.26
CA LEU A 607 -17.08 11.99 -23.39
C LEU A 607 -16.57 13.13 -24.31
N ILE A 608 -16.90 14.36 -23.97
CA ILE A 608 -16.51 15.58 -24.69
C ILE A 608 -15.44 16.28 -23.83
N THR A 609 -14.17 16.13 -24.19
CA THR A 609 -13.04 16.67 -23.41
C THR A 609 -12.82 18.18 -23.57
N ASP A 610 -13.34 18.77 -24.64
CA ASP A 610 -13.37 20.22 -24.85
C ASP A 610 -14.51 20.81 -24.01
N TRP A 611 -14.16 21.51 -22.93
CA TRP A 611 -15.12 22.01 -21.96
C TRP A 611 -16.10 23.03 -22.58
N ASP A 612 -15.64 23.92 -23.44
CA ASP A 612 -16.51 24.90 -24.12
C ASP A 612 -17.52 24.21 -25.05
N LYS A 613 -17.13 23.14 -25.72
CA LYS A 613 -18.04 22.32 -26.52
C LYS A 613 -19.03 21.57 -25.65
N PHE A 614 -18.57 21.05 -24.50
CA PHE A 614 -19.42 20.36 -23.55
C PHE A 614 -20.52 21.27 -23.00
N LEU A 615 -20.18 22.47 -22.60
CA LEU A 615 -21.12 23.48 -22.12
C LEU A 615 -22.16 23.90 -23.18
N LYS A 616 -21.81 23.84 -24.46
CA LYS A 616 -22.71 24.11 -25.59
C LYS A 616 -23.51 22.90 -26.05
N SER A 617 -23.25 21.72 -25.52
CA SER A 617 -23.91 20.47 -25.89
C SER A 617 -25.25 20.29 -25.18
N SER A 618 -26.05 19.35 -25.66
CA SER A 618 -27.27 18.91 -24.98
C SER A 618 -27.03 18.27 -23.61
N LYS A 619 -25.77 18.07 -23.23
CA LYS A 619 -25.34 17.44 -21.96
C LYS A 619 -24.94 18.47 -20.89
N ARG A 620 -25.04 19.76 -21.19
CA ARG A 620 -24.70 20.86 -20.26
C ARG A 620 -25.27 20.64 -18.86
N ASN A 621 -26.49 20.14 -18.73
CA ASN A 621 -27.14 19.93 -17.45
C ASN A 621 -26.45 18.88 -16.57
N THR A 622 -25.54 18.07 -17.12
CA THR A 622 -24.76 17.11 -16.34
C THR A 622 -23.55 17.73 -15.63
N VAL A 623 -23.21 19.00 -15.89
CA VAL A 623 -22.17 19.78 -15.16
C VAL A 623 -22.41 19.75 -13.65
N ILE A 624 -23.69 19.73 -13.24
CA ILE A 624 -24.02 19.72 -11.81
C ILE A 624 -23.49 18.48 -11.11
N TYR A 625 -23.48 17.32 -11.77
CA TYR A 625 -22.95 16.07 -11.20
C TYR A 625 -21.42 16.12 -11.04
N ASP A 626 -20.71 16.73 -12.00
CA ASP A 626 -19.26 16.95 -11.88
C ASP A 626 -18.96 17.88 -10.70
N PHE A 627 -19.74 18.95 -10.53
CA PHE A 627 -19.54 19.87 -9.43
C PHE A 627 -19.94 19.30 -8.05
N ILE A 628 -20.99 18.48 -7.97
CA ILE A 628 -21.32 17.73 -6.74
C ILE A 628 -20.16 16.83 -6.31
N ALA A 629 -19.46 16.21 -7.27
CA ALA A 629 -18.27 15.41 -6.98
C ALA A 629 -17.06 16.27 -6.51
N VAL A 630 -17.00 17.55 -6.88
CA VAL A 630 -16.03 18.50 -6.33
C VAL A 630 -16.34 18.83 -4.88
N LEU A 631 -17.61 19.07 -4.55
CA LEU A 631 -18.05 19.42 -3.19
C LEU A 631 -17.95 18.26 -2.21
N ASN A 632 -17.80 17.04 -2.69
CA ASN A 632 -17.78 15.84 -1.85
C ASN A 632 -16.43 15.73 -1.13
N LYS A 633 -16.46 15.72 0.22
CA LYS A 633 -15.29 15.74 1.11
C LYS A 633 -14.75 14.37 1.42
#